data_57aab8ad8cce99675554343c87e1ec33
#
_entry.id   57aab8ad8cce99675554343c87e1ec33
#
_cell.length_a   1.000
_cell.length_b   1.000
_cell.length_c   1.000
_cell.angle_alpha   90.00
_cell.angle_beta   90.00
_cell.angle_gamma   90.00
#
_symmetry.space_group_name_H-M   'P 1'
#
loop_
_entity.id
_entity.type
_entity.pdbx_description
1 polymer ?
#
loop_
_entity_poly.entity_id
_entity_poly.type
_entity_poly.pdbx_seq_one_letter_code
_entity_poly.pdbx_strand_id
1 'polypeptide(L)'
;MYNQPSKQKSPTKPKGTKSKWIKRFWIFYFSGFLFVVLLFIAISLGLLGFMPTFSDLENPKTNLATEVYSADGELLGKYYLENRSPCKFEELDSSLIQALIATEDARFFKHSGVDGRALVRVFFGVVTGIHQGGGSTISQQLAKNLFPRDPDASKFKMVITKLKEWVVASKLEREYSKNEIIAMYFNTVDFGSNSMGIKSAAATFFGKLPSELNYQESAMLVGMLKAPTKFSPRRNPNASLSRRNTVIAQMEKYKYLTEQQADSIKKIPIDISQYKIQHHATGSATYFREYLRQYLTEWCKNNPKPDGSFYDIYKDGLKIYTTIDSRMQKHAEDAVREHIANYLQPMFFQHIKGVKNAPFYNLTPEETERILVSAMKRSERYELMRDAGISDAEIRKNFDVKVKMKILTWDRGMVDTVMTPMDSIRYIKSFLQCGMMAMDVNTGFVKAYVGGVDYKYFQYDHVKLSKRQVGSTFKPYVYAVAMQSGEYNPCTMVPNVPVTFKLPEGTTWTPRNSGDYKSGQMISLSEALAQSINYISAYLMKQFGPHAVIQQVKSMGITSEIPAVPSIALGACELSLYEQVGAINCFPNQGVYIEPSFITKICDNNGNVIHSYVPKTNEAMDQITAFKTVRLMQGVVQHGTGARLRGQYKINFPMAGKTGTTDNQSDGWFVGYTPLLSCGVWVGCEDRAAHFRTTALGQGARTAMPVFALFMQKCYSDPELPYSKVVANPAKYPGLEFTIPEAYTGDPSGCNEQKRERKKPNFD
;
A
#
# COMPACT_ATOMS: atom_id res chain seq x y z
N MET A 1 -100.56 76.52 21.21
CA MET A 1 -100.51 75.86 22.48
C MET A 1 -99.43 74.88 22.57
N TYR A 2 -98.57 75.00 23.44
CA TYR A 2 -97.39 74.21 23.80
C TYR A 2 -96.68 73.29 22.78
N ASN A 3 -95.55 73.77 22.29
CA ASN A 3 -94.49 73.02 21.62
C ASN A 3 -93.62 72.26 22.62
N GLN A 4 -93.35 70.97 22.39
CA GLN A 4 -92.28 70.25 23.07
C GLN A 4 -91.03 70.15 22.12
N PRO A 5 -89.81 70.30 22.66
CA PRO A 5 -88.60 70.28 21.83
C PRO A 5 -88.11 68.83 21.53
N SER A 6 -87.67 68.65 20.32
CA SER A 6 -87.07 67.41 19.81
C SER A 6 -85.70 67.10 20.50
N LYS A 7 -85.52 65.91 21.01
CA LYS A 7 -84.22 65.39 21.49
C LYS A 7 -83.21 65.12 20.32
N GLN A 8 -82.16 65.87 20.29
CA GLN A 8 -81.02 65.60 19.45
C GLN A 8 -80.31 64.29 19.87
N LYS A 9 -80.19 63.32 18.99
CA LYS A 9 -79.33 62.14 19.18
C LYS A 9 -77.85 62.48 18.94
N SER A 10 -77.01 62.34 20.00
CA SER A 10 -75.56 62.42 19.92
C SER A 10 -74.94 61.39 18.98
N PRO A 11 -73.86 61.67 18.20
CA PRO A 11 -73.22 60.72 17.32
C PRO A 11 -72.49 59.65 18.09
N THR A 12 -72.85 58.39 17.91
CA THR A 12 -72.13 57.23 18.43
C THR A 12 -70.81 57.09 17.70
N LYS A 13 -69.66 57.15 18.42
CA LYS A 13 -68.29 56.83 17.94
C LYS A 13 -68.23 55.38 17.41
N PRO A 14 -67.66 55.13 16.30
CA PRO A 14 -67.46 53.71 15.80
C PRO A 14 -66.47 52.97 16.70
N LYS A 15 -66.98 52.10 17.56
CA LYS A 15 -66.21 51.18 18.36
C LYS A 15 -65.81 49.96 17.45
N GLY A 16 -64.49 49.72 17.27
CA GLY A 16 -64.12 48.34 17.30
C GLY A 16 -63.42 47.70 16.09
N THR A 17 -62.96 48.40 15.08
CA THR A 17 -62.12 47.75 14.01
C THR A 17 -60.65 47.67 14.35
N LYS A 18 -60.06 48.68 14.95
CA LYS A 18 -58.62 48.67 15.32
C LYS A 18 -58.28 47.60 16.38
N SER A 19 -59.15 47.34 17.35
CA SER A 19 -58.94 46.35 18.44
C SER A 19 -58.97 44.91 17.92
N LYS A 20 -59.76 44.55 16.89
CA LYS A 20 -59.79 43.20 16.30
C LYS A 20 -58.54 42.92 15.47
N TRP A 21 -58.01 43.90 14.76
CA TRP A 21 -56.74 43.77 14.00
C TRP A 21 -55.51 43.64 14.92
N ILE A 22 -55.45 44.38 16.01
CA ILE A 22 -54.39 44.25 17.01
C ILE A 22 -54.42 42.89 17.70
N LYS A 23 -55.64 42.37 18.07
CA LYS A 23 -55.74 41.00 18.61
C LYS A 23 -55.33 39.93 17.59
N ARG A 24 -55.73 40.03 16.33
CA ARG A 24 -55.33 39.10 15.26
C ARG A 24 -53.82 39.17 15.01
N PHE A 25 -53.20 40.36 15.02
CA PHE A 25 -51.76 40.53 14.91
C PHE A 25 -51.02 39.81 16.04
N TRP A 26 -51.45 40.01 17.31
CA TRP A 26 -50.80 39.35 18.44
C TRP A 26 -51.07 37.84 18.46
N ILE A 27 -52.23 37.37 18.07
CA ILE A 27 -52.48 35.92 17.92
C ILE A 27 -51.57 35.34 16.83
N PHE A 28 -51.45 35.97 15.68
CA PHE A 28 -50.57 35.52 14.61
C PHE A 28 -49.08 35.55 15.04
N TYR A 29 -48.67 36.61 15.73
CA TYR A 29 -47.31 36.74 16.26
C TYR A 29 -47.01 35.65 17.30
N PHE A 30 -47.86 35.45 18.29
CA PHE A 30 -47.65 34.41 19.31
C PHE A 30 -47.81 33.01 18.77
N SER A 31 -48.71 32.74 17.82
CA SER A 31 -48.83 31.42 17.18
C SER A 31 -47.60 31.11 16.31
N GLY A 32 -47.10 32.11 15.59
CA GLY A 32 -45.84 31.98 14.83
C GLY A 32 -44.65 31.73 15.75
N PHE A 33 -44.55 32.47 16.87
CA PHE A 33 -43.50 32.25 17.87
C PHE A 33 -43.61 30.87 18.51
N LEU A 34 -44.83 30.44 18.90
CA LEU A 34 -45.07 29.10 19.47
C LEU A 34 -44.72 28.01 18.46
N PHE A 35 -45.08 28.19 17.19
CA PHE A 35 -44.68 27.25 16.11
C PHE A 35 -43.19 27.09 16.00
N VAL A 36 -42.42 28.20 16.03
CA VAL A 36 -40.95 28.16 15.95
C VAL A 36 -40.40 27.44 17.18
N VAL A 37 -40.89 27.70 18.38
CA VAL A 37 -40.46 27.03 19.61
C VAL A 37 -40.75 25.53 19.55
N LEU A 38 -41.98 25.14 19.14
CA LEU A 38 -42.33 23.72 18.97
C LEU A 38 -41.48 23.02 17.88
N LEU A 39 -41.14 23.74 16.80
CA LEU A 39 -40.27 23.23 15.76
C LEU A 39 -38.86 22.92 16.30
N PHE A 40 -38.28 23.84 17.10
CA PHE A 40 -36.97 23.60 17.73
C PHE A 40 -37.01 22.46 18.76
N ILE A 41 -38.11 22.32 19.52
CA ILE A 41 -38.33 21.18 20.43
C ILE A 41 -38.39 19.87 19.63
N ALA A 42 -39.19 19.83 18.57
CA ALA A 42 -39.32 18.66 17.71
C ALA A 42 -37.97 18.26 17.08
N ILE A 43 -37.16 19.25 16.63
CA ILE A 43 -35.80 19.01 16.15
C ILE A 43 -34.92 18.45 17.26
N SER A 44 -34.94 19.05 18.45
CA SER A 44 -34.11 18.65 19.59
C SER A 44 -34.41 17.22 20.07
N LEU A 45 -35.68 16.80 19.97
CA LEU A 45 -36.14 15.44 20.29
C LEU A 45 -35.92 14.42 19.15
N GLY A 46 -35.35 14.84 18.01
CA GLY A 46 -35.11 13.96 16.88
C GLY A 46 -36.32 13.56 16.04
N LEU A 47 -37.51 14.17 16.26
CA LEU A 47 -38.76 13.86 15.56
C LEU A 47 -38.68 14.17 14.04
N LEU A 48 -37.77 15.05 13.62
CA LEU A 48 -37.53 15.43 12.23
C LEU A 48 -36.27 14.75 11.65
N GLY A 49 -35.90 13.57 12.18
CA GLY A 49 -34.77 12.75 11.77
C GLY A 49 -33.58 12.80 12.72
N PHE A 50 -32.57 11.95 12.51
CA PHE A 50 -31.44 11.75 13.43
C PHE A 50 -30.92 13.05 14.03
N MET A 51 -30.74 13.03 15.36
CA MET A 51 -30.14 14.09 16.12
C MET A 51 -29.09 13.48 17.05
N PRO A 52 -27.83 13.94 17.03
CA PRO A 52 -26.79 13.36 17.87
C PRO A 52 -27.13 13.53 19.37
N THR A 53 -26.89 12.46 20.11
CA THR A 53 -26.93 12.46 21.58
C THR A 53 -25.68 13.12 22.15
N PHE A 54 -25.64 13.39 23.46
CA PHE A 54 -24.42 13.88 24.11
C PHE A 54 -23.27 12.87 23.98
N SER A 55 -23.56 11.58 24.14
CA SER A 55 -22.57 10.52 23.93
C SER A 55 -21.97 10.48 22.51
N ASP A 56 -22.77 10.79 21.46
CA ASP A 56 -22.28 10.93 20.10
C ASP A 56 -21.39 12.16 19.89
N LEU A 57 -21.58 13.20 20.74
CA LEU A 57 -20.77 14.42 20.73
C LEU A 57 -19.48 14.25 21.53
N GLU A 58 -19.51 13.52 22.65
CA GLU A 58 -18.33 13.17 23.45
C GLU A 58 -17.38 12.26 22.70
N ASN A 59 -17.93 11.31 21.95
CA ASN A 59 -17.19 10.40 21.11
C ASN A 59 -17.68 10.55 19.66
N PRO A 60 -17.40 11.66 18.99
CA PRO A 60 -17.71 11.75 17.58
C PRO A 60 -17.02 10.57 16.91
N LYS A 61 -17.77 9.77 16.15
CA LYS A 61 -17.22 8.67 15.33
C LYS A 61 -16.24 9.30 14.31
N THR A 62 -15.12 9.80 14.83
CA THR A 62 -14.02 10.28 14.00
C THR A 62 -13.44 9.05 13.32
N ASN A 63 -13.35 9.09 11.99
CA ASN A 63 -12.64 8.08 11.24
C ASN A 63 -11.19 8.05 11.73
N LEU A 64 -10.87 7.06 12.57
CA LEU A 64 -9.53 6.89 13.11
C LEU A 64 -8.69 6.12 12.11
N ALA A 65 -7.50 6.61 11.83
CA ALA A 65 -6.57 5.93 10.96
C ALA A 65 -6.13 4.59 11.56
N THR A 66 -6.17 3.52 10.78
CA THR A 66 -5.55 2.25 11.16
C THR A 66 -4.04 2.36 11.05
N GLU A 67 -3.33 1.97 12.08
CA GLU A 67 -1.87 2.02 12.17
C GLU A 67 -1.26 0.64 11.92
N VAL A 68 -0.21 0.60 11.10
CA VAL A 68 0.50 -0.64 10.76
C VAL A 68 1.89 -0.58 11.35
N TYR A 69 2.19 -1.50 12.25
CA TYR A 69 3.45 -1.59 12.96
C TYR A 69 4.29 -2.78 12.47
N SER A 70 5.60 -2.58 12.41
CA SER A 70 6.58 -3.64 12.20
C SER A 70 6.72 -4.53 13.44
N ALA A 71 7.44 -5.65 13.32
CA ALA A 71 7.70 -6.56 14.43
C ALA A 71 8.58 -5.94 15.52
N ASP A 72 9.45 -4.98 15.16
CA ASP A 72 10.30 -4.20 16.05
C ASP A 72 9.63 -2.92 16.58
N GLY A 73 8.32 -2.71 16.28
CA GLY A 73 7.48 -1.65 16.84
C GLY A 73 7.49 -0.33 16.07
N GLU A 74 8.18 -0.24 14.94
CA GLU A 74 8.21 0.95 14.10
C GLU A 74 6.91 1.10 13.29
N LEU A 75 6.45 2.33 13.12
CA LEU A 75 5.26 2.64 12.34
C LEU A 75 5.58 2.55 10.83
N LEU A 76 5.16 1.49 10.17
CA LEU A 76 5.34 1.32 8.72
C LEU A 76 4.42 2.26 7.91
N GLY A 77 3.22 2.54 8.41
CA GLY A 77 2.27 3.43 7.75
C GLY A 77 0.88 3.40 8.35
N LYS A 78 -0.05 4.15 7.72
CA LYS A 78 -1.44 4.27 8.18
C LYS A 78 -2.42 4.08 7.02
N TYR A 79 -3.58 3.50 7.31
CA TYR A 79 -4.73 3.49 6.38
C TYR A 79 -5.78 4.46 6.90
N TYR A 80 -6.20 5.37 6.05
CA TYR A 80 -7.19 6.40 6.37
C TYR A 80 -7.94 6.83 5.10
N LEU A 81 -9.21 7.15 5.25
CA LEU A 81 -9.96 7.85 4.19
C LEU A 81 -9.48 9.30 4.08
N GLU A 82 -9.20 9.88 5.25
CA GLU A 82 -8.79 11.25 5.44
C GLU A 82 -7.67 11.26 6.47
N ASN A 83 -6.53 11.84 6.14
CA ASN A 83 -5.38 11.89 7.07
C ASN A 83 -5.71 12.82 8.25
N ARG A 84 -6.27 12.27 9.32
CA ARG A 84 -6.63 12.99 10.55
C ARG A 84 -5.67 12.59 11.66
N SER A 85 -4.74 13.45 11.99
CA SER A 85 -3.96 13.36 13.22
C SER A 85 -4.50 14.40 14.19
N PRO A 86 -5.11 14.02 15.32
CA PRO A 86 -5.66 14.97 16.26
C PRO A 86 -4.57 15.89 16.81
N CYS A 87 -4.92 17.17 16.97
CA CYS A 87 -4.11 18.22 17.51
C CYS A 87 -4.82 18.83 18.70
N LYS A 88 -4.14 19.00 19.82
CA LYS A 88 -4.67 19.70 20.99
C LYS A 88 -4.61 21.21 20.77
N PHE A 89 -5.39 21.97 21.55
CA PHE A 89 -5.41 23.43 21.44
C PHE A 89 -4.02 24.04 21.71
N GLU A 90 -3.28 23.50 22.64
CA GLU A 90 -1.95 23.98 23.04
C GLU A 90 -0.88 23.74 21.94
N GLU A 91 -1.19 22.86 20.99
CA GLU A 91 -0.33 22.58 19.82
C GLU A 91 -0.60 23.53 18.64
N LEU A 92 -1.60 24.42 18.74
CA LEU A 92 -1.96 25.39 17.71
C LEU A 92 -1.21 26.71 17.91
N ASP A 93 -0.57 27.22 16.86
CA ASP A 93 0.02 28.55 16.90
C ASP A 93 -1.05 29.65 17.04
N SER A 94 -0.73 30.69 17.75
CA SER A 94 -1.64 31.83 18.01
C SER A 94 -2.08 32.53 16.72
N SER A 95 -1.22 32.63 15.71
CA SER A 95 -1.52 33.22 14.41
C SER A 95 -2.64 32.48 13.67
N LEU A 96 -2.68 31.13 13.82
CA LEU A 96 -3.69 30.28 13.22
C LEU A 96 -5.08 30.51 13.86
N ILE A 97 -5.12 30.59 15.21
CA ILE A 97 -6.34 30.87 15.98
C ILE A 97 -6.87 32.26 15.63
N GLN A 98 -5.99 33.26 15.60
CA GLN A 98 -6.34 34.65 15.27
C GLN A 98 -6.86 34.78 13.83
N ALA A 99 -6.21 34.09 12.87
CA ALA A 99 -6.65 34.06 11.48
C ALA A 99 -8.05 33.46 11.31
N LEU A 100 -8.32 32.33 12.00
CA LEU A 100 -9.65 31.70 12.00
C LEU A 100 -10.72 32.61 12.55
N ILE A 101 -10.51 33.16 13.77
CA ILE A 101 -11.49 34.02 14.44
C ILE A 101 -11.74 35.28 13.62
N ALA A 102 -10.68 35.95 13.14
CA ALA A 102 -10.83 37.17 12.34
C ALA A 102 -11.61 36.96 11.04
N THR A 103 -11.49 35.76 10.45
CA THR A 103 -12.05 35.47 9.11
C THR A 103 -13.44 34.84 9.18
N GLU A 104 -13.63 33.86 10.04
CA GLU A 104 -14.85 33.04 10.06
C GLU A 104 -15.85 33.51 11.12
N ASP A 105 -15.39 33.96 12.31
CA ASP A 105 -16.27 34.30 13.43
C ASP A 105 -15.63 35.32 14.41
N ALA A 106 -15.57 36.56 14.02
CA ALA A 106 -14.90 37.61 14.81
C ALA A 106 -15.53 37.85 16.22
N ARG A 107 -16.69 37.26 16.49
CA ARG A 107 -17.36 37.34 17.77
C ARG A 107 -17.47 36.01 18.51
N PHE A 108 -16.68 35.02 18.13
CA PHE A 108 -16.71 33.66 18.62
C PHE A 108 -16.79 33.57 20.16
N PHE A 109 -16.00 34.37 20.87
CA PHE A 109 -15.99 34.39 22.33
C PHE A 109 -17.17 35.17 22.97
N LYS A 110 -18.11 35.73 22.15
CA LYS A 110 -19.21 36.60 22.61
C LYS A 110 -20.60 36.03 22.39
N HIS A 111 -20.70 34.79 21.91
CA HIS A 111 -21.99 34.10 21.73
C HIS A 111 -21.87 32.62 22.11
N SER A 112 -23.00 31.90 22.21
CA SER A 112 -23.08 30.46 22.56
C SER A 112 -23.66 29.66 21.40
N GLY A 113 -22.85 29.44 20.35
CA GLY A 113 -23.15 28.62 19.19
C GLY A 113 -23.84 29.37 18.04
N VAL A 114 -24.69 30.33 18.29
CA VAL A 114 -25.41 31.13 17.28
C VAL A 114 -25.21 32.62 17.55
N ASP A 115 -24.69 33.38 16.56
CA ASP A 115 -24.55 34.84 16.65
C ASP A 115 -25.83 35.53 16.13
N GLY A 116 -26.72 35.91 17.03
CA GLY A 116 -27.96 36.61 16.68
C GLY A 116 -27.75 37.94 15.94
N ARG A 117 -26.65 38.69 16.24
CA ARG A 117 -26.33 39.94 15.51
C ARG A 117 -25.88 39.68 14.08
N ALA A 118 -25.15 38.61 13.86
CA ALA A 118 -24.77 38.19 12.52
C ALA A 118 -26.00 37.76 11.70
N LEU A 119 -26.95 37.04 12.30
CA LEU A 119 -28.19 36.66 11.62
C LEU A 119 -29.01 37.86 11.20
N VAL A 120 -29.18 38.85 12.08
CA VAL A 120 -29.90 40.12 11.76
C VAL A 120 -29.19 40.84 10.60
N ARG A 121 -27.86 40.95 10.64
CA ARG A 121 -27.08 41.56 9.55
C ARG A 121 -27.27 40.85 8.21
N VAL A 122 -27.23 39.50 8.19
CA VAL A 122 -27.47 38.70 6.98
C VAL A 122 -28.89 38.90 6.45
N PHE A 123 -29.90 38.92 7.33
CA PHE A 123 -31.29 39.17 6.95
C PHE A 123 -31.47 40.54 6.29
N PHE A 124 -30.91 41.58 6.86
CA PHE A 124 -30.91 42.92 6.24
C PHE A 124 -30.14 42.96 4.94
N GLY A 125 -29.01 42.28 4.87
CA GLY A 125 -28.20 42.17 3.63
C GLY A 125 -28.97 41.50 2.48
N VAL A 126 -29.74 40.45 2.77
CA VAL A 126 -30.61 39.79 1.76
C VAL A 126 -31.74 40.73 1.31
N VAL A 127 -32.37 41.48 2.24
CA VAL A 127 -33.46 42.42 1.94
C VAL A 127 -32.97 43.62 1.17
N THR A 128 -31.76 44.10 1.45
CA THR A 128 -31.18 45.31 0.77
C THR A 128 -30.34 45.00 -0.44
N GLY A 129 -30.06 43.74 -0.76
CA GLY A 129 -29.18 43.30 -1.84
C GLY A 129 -27.68 43.53 -1.53
N ILE A 130 -27.32 43.99 -0.35
CA ILE A 130 -25.92 44.24 0.05
C ILE A 130 -25.39 43.06 0.84
N HIS A 131 -24.68 42.14 0.16
CA HIS A 131 -24.09 40.98 0.81
C HIS A 131 -22.85 41.36 1.64
N GLN A 132 -23.05 41.43 2.97
CA GLN A 132 -21.99 41.68 3.95
C GLN A 132 -21.66 40.45 4.78
N GLY A 133 -20.77 39.59 4.31
CA GLY A 133 -20.14 38.49 5.04
C GLY A 133 -21.02 37.26 5.29
N GLY A 134 -20.44 36.21 5.84
CA GLY A 134 -21.11 34.98 6.23
C GLY A 134 -21.86 35.11 7.57
N GLY A 135 -22.92 34.29 7.76
CA GLY A 135 -23.71 34.27 8.99
C GLY A 135 -23.56 33.00 9.85
N SER A 136 -22.68 32.08 9.46
CA SER A 136 -22.44 30.85 10.19
C SER A 136 -21.26 31.01 11.16
N THR A 137 -21.41 30.55 12.40
CA THR A 137 -20.38 30.55 13.43
C THR A 137 -19.44 29.35 13.27
N ILE A 138 -18.26 29.37 13.91
CA ILE A 138 -17.31 28.25 13.97
C ILE A 138 -18.03 27.00 14.52
N SER A 139 -18.81 27.11 15.58
CA SER A 139 -19.57 26.00 16.16
C SER A 139 -20.60 25.39 15.20
N GLN A 140 -21.25 26.23 14.36
CA GLN A 140 -22.17 25.75 13.33
C GLN A 140 -21.43 25.06 12.17
N GLN A 141 -20.24 25.54 11.81
CA GLN A 141 -19.39 24.89 10.81
C GLN A 141 -18.85 23.56 11.35
N LEU A 142 -18.46 23.49 12.63
CA LEU A 142 -18.08 22.25 13.29
C LEU A 142 -19.25 21.24 13.29
N ALA A 143 -20.46 21.66 13.68
CA ALA A 143 -21.65 20.82 13.63
C ALA A 143 -21.91 20.25 12.23
N LYS A 144 -21.73 21.05 11.17
CA LYS A 144 -21.83 20.61 9.78
C LYS A 144 -20.74 19.59 9.40
N ASN A 145 -19.53 19.74 9.89
CA ASN A 145 -18.40 18.85 9.58
C ASN A 145 -18.56 17.50 10.33
N LEU A 146 -19.04 17.51 11.55
CA LEU A 146 -19.30 16.27 12.32
C LEU A 146 -20.50 15.49 11.80
N PHE A 147 -21.52 16.20 11.26
CA PHE A 147 -22.76 15.61 10.76
C PHE A 147 -23.02 16.11 9.32
N PRO A 148 -22.37 15.51 8.32
CA PRO A 148 -22.44 15.97 6.94
C PRO A 148 -23.85 15.97 6.39
N ARG A 149 -24.14 16.92 5.49
CA ARG A 149 -25.42 17.03 4.79
C ARG A 149 -25.55 15.96 3.73
N ASP A 150 -26.78 15.50 3.50
CA ASP A 150 -27.13 14.70 2.34
C ASP A 150 -27.03 15.58 1.06
N PRO A 151 -26.16 15.24 0.08
CA PRO A 151 -25.98 16.02 -1.14
C PRO A 151 -27.27 16.16 -1.97
N ASP A 152 -28.14 15.14 -1.92
CA ASP A 152 -29.37 15.05 -2.71
C ASP A 152 -30.60 15.59 -1.98
N ALA A 153 -30.39 16.30 -0.87
CA ALA A 153 -31.48 16.82 -0.04
C ALA A 153 -32.31 17.91 -0.76
N SER A 154 -33.63 17.81 -0.69
CA SER A 154 -34.55 18.86 -1.15
C SER A 154 -34.31 20.18 -0.41
N LYS A 155 -34.72 21.32 -1.00
CA LYS A 155 -34.60 22.67 -0.39
C LYS A 155 -35.20 22.73 1.02
N PHE A 156 -36.32 22.07 1.22
CA PHE A 156 -36.97 22.00 2.54
C PHE A 156 -36.13 21.23 3.56
N LYS A 157 -35.58 20.05 3.15
CA LYS A 157 -34.69 19.26 3.98
C LYS A 157 -33.38 20.02 4.34
N MET A 158 -32.89 20.84 3.41
CA MET A 158 -31.73 21.72 3.69
C MET A 158 -32.00 22.77 4.77
N VAL A 159 -33.24 23.36 4.81
CA VAL A 159 -33.61 24.30 5.86
C VAL A 159 -33.65 23.60 7.22
N ILE A 160 -34.29 22.43 7.29
CA ILE A 160 -34.33 21.63 8.52
C ILE A 160 -32.93 21.27 9.00
N THR A 161 -32.04 20.84 8.06
CA THR A 161 -30.65 20.55 8.37
C THR A 161 -29.91 21.77 8.93
N LYS A 162 -30.17 22.96 8.39
CA LYS A 162 -29.58 24.21 8.92
C LYS A 162 -30.08 24.53 10.37
N LEU A 163 -31.33 24.28 10.65
CA LEU A 163 -31.87 24.44 12.01
C LEU A 163 -31.26 23.38 12.95
N LYS A 164 -31.04 22.15 12.50
CA LYS A 164 -30.33 21.13 13.26
C LYS A 164 -28.91 21.57 13.60
N GLU A 165 -28.16 22.13 12.64
CA GLU A 165 -26.82 22.67 12.89
C GLU A 165 -26.82 23.72 14.03
N TRP A 166 -27.85 24.56 14.15
CA TRP A 166 -27.96 25.53 15.24
C TRP A 166 -28.18 24.85 16.61
N VAL A 167 -29.02 23.82 16.67
CA VAL A 167 -29.26 23.04 17.89
C VAL A 167 -27.98 22.30 18.31
N VAL A 168 -27.27 21.64 17.34
CA VAL A 168 -26.02 20.94 17.61
C VAL A 168 -24.95 21.93 18.06
N ALA A 169 -24.80 23.08 17.38
CA ALA A 169 -23.85 24.12 17.77
C ALA A 169 -24.06 24.60 19.19
N SER A 170 -25.34 24.79 19.60
CA SER A 170 -25.67 25.17 20.98
C SER A 170 -25.40 24.06 22.00
N LYS A 171 -25.57 22.78 21.62
CA LYS A 171 -25.18 21.64 22.44
C LYS A 171 -23.64 21.56 22.60
N LEU A 172 -22.87 21.72 21.51
CA LEU A 172 -21.42 21.76 21.56
C LEU A 172 -20.88 22.84 22.49
N GLU A 173 -21.41 24.06 22.41
CA GLU A 173 -21.00 25.19 23.28
C GLU A 173 -21.40 25.02 24.75
N ARG A 174 -22.28 24.12 25.02
CA ARG A 174 -22.68 23.76 26.39
C ARG A 174 -21.75 22.72 27.01
N GLU A 175 -21.24 21.80 26.22
CA GLU A 175 -20.42 20.68 26.68
C GLU A 175 -18.90 20.96 26.59
N TYR A 176 -18.48 21.77 25.62
CA TYR A 176 -17.07 22.04 25.33
C TYR A 176 -16.70 23.49 25.54
N SER A 177 -15.51 23.74 26.03
CA SER A 177 -14.93 25.08 26.09
C SER A 177 -14.69 25.64 24.68
N LYS A 178 -14.54 26.95 24.56
CA LYS A 178 -14.20 27.61 23.30
C LYS A 178 -12.90 27.09 22.69
N ASN A 179 -11.90 26.78 23.51
CA ASN A 179 -10.62 26.25 23.07
C ASN A 179 -10.75 24.84 22.49
N GLU A 180 -11.53 23.97 23.14
CA GLU A 180 -11.83 22.64 22.65
C GLU A 180 -12.60 22.70 21.32
N ILE A 181 -13.58 23.60 21.17
CA ILE A 181 -14.32 23.80 19.92
C ILE A 181 -13.39 24.23 18.78
N ILE A 182 -12.40 25.12 19.03
CA ILE A 182 -11.39 25.51 18.05
C ILE A 182 -10.53 24.28 17.65
N ALA A 183 -10.05 23.51 18.62
CA ALA A 183 -9.25 22.32 18.35
C ALA A 183 -10.05 21.28 17.55
N MET A 184 -11.31 21.01 17.95
CA MET A 184 -12.21 20.11 17.21
C MET A 184 -12.46 20.60 15.78
N TYR A 185 -12.65 21.91 15.60
CA TYR A 185 -12.83 22.50 14.27
C TYR A 185 -11.61 22.25 13.38
N PHE A 186 -10.42 22.60 13.85
CA PHE A 186 -9.19 22.40 13.08
C PHE A 186 -8.87 20.93 12.83
N ASN A 187 -9.32 20.02 13.66
CA ASN A 187 -9.18 18.58 13.46
C ASN A 187 -10.17 17.99 12.44
N THR A 188 -11.26 18.70 12.12
CA THR A 188 -12.37 18.17 11.28
C THR A 188 -12.48 18.83 9.90
N VAL A 189 -11.82 19.97 9.67
CA VAL A 189 -11.93 20.70 8.39
C VAL A 189 -11.03 20.10 7.31
N ASP A 190 -11.52 20.11 6.07
CA ASP A 190 -10.77 19.73 4.88
C ASP A 190 -9.98 20.93 4.34
N PHE A 191 -8.65 20.74 4.20
CA PHE A 191 -7.73 21.70 3.58
C PHE A 191 -7.40 21.34 2.12
N GLY A 192 -8.03 20.31 1.55
CA GLY A 192 -7.71 19.79 0.23
C GLY A 192 -6.38 19.01 0.19
N SER A 193 -5.99 18.55 -0.99
CA SER A 193 -4.77 17.74 -1.16
C SER A 193 -4.71 16.51 -0.24
N ASN A 194 -5.87 15.92 0.05
CA ASN A 194 -6.03 14.80 0.98
C ASN A 194 -5.60 15.13 2.43
N SER A 195 -5.68 16.39 2.83
CA SER A 195 -5.27 16.88 4.15
C SER A 195 -6.47 17.26 5.00
N MET A 196 -6.99 16.29 5.74
CA MET A 196 -8.03 16.52 6.75
C MET A 196 -7.38 16.89 8.09
N GLY A 197 -7.82 18.02 8.65
CA GLY A 197 -7.25 18.57 9.87
C GLY A 197 -5.93 19.31 9.69
N ILE A 198 -5.69 20.21 10.65
CA ILE A 198 -4.58 21.18 10.61
C ILE A 198 -3.19 20.53 10.64
N LYS A 199 -3.02 19.46 11.43
CA LYS A 199 -1.72 18.79 11.55
C LYS A 199 -1.28 18.16 10.22
N SER A 200 -2.24 17.54 9.51
CA SER A 200 -2.02 17.03 8.16
C SER A 200 -1.76 18.13 7.15
N ALA A 201 -2.51 19.25 7.24
CA ALA A 201 -2.35 20.37 6.33
C ALA A 201 -0.98 21.07 6.52
N ALA A 202 -0.59 21.37 7.76
CA ALA A 202 0.71 21.99 8.05
C ALA A 202 1.87 21.12 7.53
N ALA A 203 1.83 19.81 7.80
CA ALA A 203 2.81 18.86 7.30
C ALA A 203 2.82 18.74 5.77
N THR A 204 1.63 18.73 5.12
CA THR A 204 1.51 18.60 3.66
C THR A 204 2.00 19.84 2.91
N PHE A 205 1.60 21.04 3.36
CA PHE A 205 1.90 22.28 2.63
C PHE A 205 3.25 22.87 2.99
N PHE A 206 3.71 22.70 4.25
CA PHE A 206 4.90 23.38 4.76
C PHE A 206 5.94 22.45 5.41
N GLY A 207 5.64 21.15 5.63
CA GLY A 207 6.53 20.24 6.33
C GLY A 207 6.71 20.59 7.83
N LYS A 208 5.73 21.29 8.44
CA LYS A 208 5.78 21.83 9.80
C LYS A 208 4.74 21.25 10.71
N LEU A 209 4.94 21.40 12.02
CA LEU A 209 3.88 21.21 13.02
C LEU A 209 2.95 22.44 13.06
N PRO A 210 1.71 22.31 13.53
CA PRO A 210 0.78 23.46 13.67
C PRO A 210 1.31 24.58 14.57
N SER A 211 2.12 24.25 15.60
CA SER A 211 2.79 25.21 16.49
C SER A 211 3.93 26.00 15.87
N GLU A 212 4.41 25.58 14.68
CA GLU A 212 5.54 26.19 13.98
C GLU A 212 5.07 27.12 12.82
N LEU A 213 3.76 27.22 12.61
CA LEU A 213 3.20 28.04 11.54
C LEU A 213 3.35 29.52 11.86
N ASN A 214 3.68 30.31 10.85
CA ASN A 214 3.72 31.77 10.94
C ASN A 214 2.43 32.41 10.40
N TYR A 215 2.29 33.74 10.52
CA TYR A 215 1.10 34.48 10.10
C TYR A 215 0.72 34.28 8.63
N GLN A 216 1.68 34.22 7.72
CA GLN A 216 1.43 34.04 6.28
C GLN A 216 0.95 32.63 5.95
N GLU A 217 1.52 31.62 6.60
CA GLU A 217 1.16 30.21 6.44
C GLU A 217 -0.22 29.92 7.05
N SER A 218 -0.45 30.42 8.26
CA SER A 218 -1.73 30.36 8.95
C SER A 218 -2.85 31.03 8.16
N ALA A 219 -2.60 32.24 7.64
CA ALA A 219 -3.56 32.97 6.80
C ALA A 219 -3.84 32.25 5.49
N MET A 220 -2.86 31.57 4.90
CA MET A 220 -3.07 30.76 3.70
C MET A 220 -3.98 29.56 3.99
N LEU A 221 -3.68 28.79 5.04
CA LEU A 221 -4.49 27.62 5.41
C LEU A 221 -5.92 28.00 5.75
N VAL A 222 -6.12 29.04 6.58
CA VAL A 222 -7.46 29.55 6.90
C VAL A 222 -8.17 30.06 5.65
N GLY A 223 -7.44 30.69 4.73
CA GLY A 223 -7.99 31.14 3.46
C GLY A 223 -8.54 29.99 2.60
N MET A 224 -7.94 28.82 2.66
CA MET A 224 -8.37 27.64 1.92
C MET A 224 -9.69 27.06 2.43
N LEU A 225 -10.06 27.23 3.70
CA LEU A 225 -11.27 26.68 4.32
C LEU A 225 -12.56 27.05 3.58
N LYS A 226 -12.59 28.21 2.93
CA LYS A 226 -13.75 28.64 2.14
C LYS A 226 -14.03 27.77 0.92
N ALA A 227 -13.00 27.31 0.24
CA ALA A 227 -13.08 26.42 -0.93
C ALA A 227 -11.69 25.83 -1.22
N PRO A 228 -11.32 24.70 -0.62
CA PRO A 228 -9.95 24.14 -0.64
C PRO A 228 -9.41 23.93 -2.06
N THR A 229 -10.23 23.43 -2.98
CA THR A 229 -9.83 23.23 -4.37
C THR A 229 -9.58 24.55 -5.12
N LYS A 230 -10.45 25.55 -4.93
CA LYS A 230 -10.37 26.86 -5.61
C LYS A 230 -9.19 27.68 -5.11
N PHE A 231 -8.89 27.63 -3.82
CA PHE A 231 -7.83 28.40 -3.17
C PHE A 231 -6.58 27.56 -2.89
N SER A 232 -6.43 26.41 -3.56
CA SER A 232 -5.22 25.60 -3.48
C SER A 232 -4.01 26.36 -4.00
N PRO A 233 -2.93 26.54 -3.23
CA PRO A 233 -1.74 27.24 -3.68
C PRO A 233 -1.00 26.51 -4.81
N ARG A 234 -1.18 25.18 -4.91
CA ARG A 234 -0.61 24.37 -5.99
C ARG A 234 -1.38 24.50 -7.30
N ARG A 235 -2.73 24.50 -7.24
CA ARG A 235 -3.58 24.53 -8.44
C ARG A 235 -3.82 25.94 -8.95
N ASN A 236 -4.02 26.89 -8.04
CA ASN A 236 -4.42 28.26 -8.32
C ASN A 236 -3.63 29.26 -7.45
N PRO A 237 -2.31 29.44 -7.65
CA PRO A 237 -1.46 30.24 -6.77
C PRO A 237 -1.93 31.69 -6.62
N ASN A 238 -2.38 32.33 -7.71
CA ASN A 238 -2.89 33.70 -7.66
C ASN A 238 -4.19 33.84 -6.86
N ALA A 239 -5.12 32.90 -6.99
CA ALA A 239 -6.36 32.89 -6.20
C ALA A 239 -6.07 32.63 -4.72
N SER A 240 -5.12 31.75 -4.42
CA SER A 240 -4.64 31.44 -3.07
C SER A 240 -4.00 32.68 -2.44
N LEU A 241 -3.11 33.39 -3.17
CA LEU A 241 -2.45 34.63 -2.72
C LEU A 241 -3.48 35.72 -2.39
N SER A 242 -4.43 35.98 -3.30
CA SER A 242 -5.52 36.93 -3.08
C SER A 242 -6.36 36.59 -1.86
N ARG A 243 -6.69 35.31 -1.68
CA ARG A 243 -7.48 34.86 -0.53
C ARG A 243 -6.71 34.96 0.79
N ARG A 244 -5.42 34.58 0.82
CA ARG A 244 -4.51 34.78 1.96
C ARG A 244 -4.50 36.27 2.36
N ASN A 245 -4.31 37.16 1.41
CA ASN A 245 -4.28 38.59 1.66
C ASN A 245 -5.62 39.11 2.20
N THR A 246 -6.74 38.52 1.81
CA THR A 246 -8.06 38.79 2.41
C THR A 246 -8.10 38.41 3.90
N VAL A 247 -7.53 37.25 4.28
CA VAL A 247 -7.44 36.82 5.69
C VAL A 247 -6.58 37.79 6.48
N ILE A 248 -5.41 38.18 5.96
CA ILE A 248 -4.53 39.16 6.61
C ILE A 248 -5.24 40.50 6.81
N ALA A 249 -6.02 40.97 5.83
CA ALA A 249 -6.83 42.21 5.98
C ALA A 249 -7.93 42.07 7.06
N GLN A 250 -8.50 40.87 7.26
CA GLN A 250 -9.41 40.64 8.39
C GLN A 250 -8.66 40.67 9.72
N MET A 251 -7.46 40.07 9.80
CA MET A 251 -6.65 40.10 11.03
C MET A 251 -6.25 41.54 11.41
N GLU A 252 -5.90 42.35 10.42
CA GLU A 252 -5.64 43.79 10.60
C GLU A 252 -6.90 44.53 11.09
N LYS A 253 -8.05 44.35 10.44
CA LYS A 253 -9.34 44.95 10.80
C LYS A 253 -9.76 44.68 12.26
N TYR A 254 -9.48 43.46 12.73
CA TYR A 254 -9.81 43.04 14.11
C TYR A 254 -8.63 43.21 15.07
N LYS A 255 -7.58 43.95 14.68
CA LYS A 255 -6.45 44.39 15.52
C LYS A 255 -5.55 43.23 16.03
N TYR A 256 -5.49 42.12 15.32
CA TYR A 256 -4.50 41.06 15.56
C TYR A 256 -3.16 41.38 14.90
N LEU A 257 -3.17 42.20 13.87
CA LEU A 257 -1.98 42.73 13.18
C LEU A 257 -2.04 44.25 13.10
N THR A 258 -0.92 44.93 13.19
CA THR A 258 -0.81 46.35 12.81
C THR A 258 -0.83 46.49 11.29
N GLU A 259 -1.16 47.67 10.78
CA GLU A 259 -1.14 47.99 9.36
C GLU A 259 0.23 47.69 8.72
N GLN A 260 1.34 48.09 9.38
CA GLN A 260 2.70 47.84 8.91
C GLN A 260 3.01 46.33 8.83
N GLN A 261 2.60 45.53 9.82
CA GLN A 261 2.76 44.09 9.79
C GLN A 261 1.94 43.43 8.65
N ALA A 262 0.68 43.83 8.52
CA ALA A 262 -0.20 43.34 7.48
C ALA A 262 0.35 43.61 6.08
N ASP A 263 0.82 44.86 5.82
CA ASP A 263 1.37 45.25 4.54
C ASP A 263 2.70 44.54 4.22
N SER A 264 3.52 44.29 5.23
CA SER A 264 4.76 43.49 5.07
C SER A 264 4.45 42.07 4.67
N ILE A 265 3.49 41.42 5.36
CA ILE A 265 3.10 40.01 5.12
C ILE A 265 2.41 39.86 3.75
N LYS A 266 1.56 40.83 3.33
CA LYS A 266 0.89 40.80 2.02
C LYS A 266 1.88 40.78 0.83
N LYS A 267 3.10 41.35 0.99
CA LYS A 267 4.17 41.38 -0.03
C LYS A 267 4.93 40.05 -0.17
N ILE A 268 4.91 39.21 0.84
CA ILE A 268 5.64 37.93 0.82
C ILE A 268 4.92 36.96 -0.13
N PRO A 269 5.62 36.31 -1.08
CA PRO A 269 5.03 35.30 -1.94
C PRO A 269 4.62 34.05 -1.13
N ILE A 270 3.70 33.23 -1.66
CA ILE A 270 3.40 31.94 -1.08
C ILE A 270 4.55 30.99 -1.41
N ASP A 271 5.18 30.44 -0.39
CA ASP A 271 6.19 29.40 -0.51
C ASP A 271 5.59 28.04 -0.10
N ILE A 272 5.55 27.12 -1.04
CA ILE A 272 5.18 25.71 -0.86
C ILE A 272 6.29 24.78 -1.36
N SER A 273 7.56 25.19 -1.26
CA SER A 273 8.71 24.39 -1.67
C SER A 273 8.77 23.03 -0.92
N GLN A 274 8.25 22.97 0.29
CA GLN A 274 8.13 21.77 1.10
C GLN A 274 6.85 20.96 0.87
N TYR A 275 6.03 21.34 -0.13
CA TYR A 275 4.78 20.65 -0.41
C TYR A 275 5.00 19.18 -0.73
N LYS A 276 4.46 18.30 0.12
CA LYS A 276 4.53 16.84 -0.05
C LYS A 276 3.23 16.22 0.40
N ILE A 277 2.46 15.68 -0.55
CA ILE A 277 1.25 14.94 -0.18
C ILE A 277 1.66 13.70 0.62
N GLN A 278 1.10 13.55 1.81
CA GLN A 278 1.22 12.33 2.58
C GLN A 278 0.25 11.30 2.02
N HIS A 279 0.74 10.40 1.16
CA HIS A 279 -0.03 9.27 0.67
C HIS A 279 0.30 8.03 1.52
N HIS A 280 -0.66 7.10 1.63
CA HIS A 280 -0.41 5.74 2.11
C HIS A 280 0.69 5.02 1.30
N ALA A 281 1.00 5.51 0.10
CA ALA A 281 2.06 5.01 -0.78
C ALA A 281 3.48 5.54 -0.44
N THR A 282 3.66 6.40 0.58
CA THR A 282 4.99 6.88 1.03
C THR A 282 5.44 6.12 2.28
N GLY A 283 6.77 5.96 2.45
CA GLY A 283 7.37 5.23 3.58
C GLY A 283 7.93 3.86 3.17
N SER A 284 8.36 3.07 4.12
CA SER A 284 8.91 1.72 3.93
C SER A 284 7.82 0.68 3.64
N ALA A 285 8.18 -0.42 3.02
CA ALA A 285 7.32 -1.59 2.75
C ALA A 285 6.04 -1.25 1.97
N THR A 286 6.08 -0.33 1.00
CA THR A 286 4.88 0.16 0.31
C THR A 286 4.10 -0.94 -0.42
N TYR A 287 4.75 -1.84 -1.13
CA TYR A 287 4.11 -3.00 -1.78
C TYR A 287 3.44 -3.92 -0.76
N PHE A 288 4.14 -4.21 0.33
CA PHE A 288 3.60 -5.02 1.42
C PHE A 288 2.35 -4.37 2.04
N ARG A 289 2.40 -3.07 2.33
CA ARG A 289 1.26 -2.35 2.92
C ARG A 289 0.05 -2.32 1.98
N GLU A 290 0.25 -2.24 0.67
CA GLU A 290 -0.85 -2.30 -0.29
C GLU A 290 -1.46 -3.71 -0.36
N TYR A 291 -0.64 -4.76 -0.36
CA TYR A 291 -1.12 -6.13 -0.23
C TYR A 291 -1.89 -6.32 1.09
N LEU A 292 -1.32 -5.84 2.20
CA LEU A 292 -1.93 -5.91 3.53
C LEU A 292 -3.27 -5.16 3.58
N ARG A 293 -3.39 -4.02 2.91
CA ARG A 293 -4.63 -3.25 2.80
C ARG A 293 -5.75 -4.06 2.15
N GLN A 294 -5.45 -4.76 1.06
CA GLN A 294 -6.42 -5.62 0.38
C GLN A 294 -6.83 -6.79 1.27
N TYR A 295 -5.86 -7.45 1.89
CA TYR A 295 -6.10 -8.54 2.84
C TYR A 295 -7.00 -8.11 4.01
N LEU A 296 -6.68 -6.98 4.65
CA LEU A 296 -7.45 -6.44 5.78
C LEU A 296 -8.85 -5.99 5.37
N THR A 297 -9.02 -5.43 4.17
CA THR A 297 -10.35 -5.08 3.65
C THR A 297 -11.24 -6.31 3.53
N GLU A 298 -10.69 -7.43 3.07
CA GLU A 298 -11.43 -8.69 2.98
C GLU A 298 -11.66 -9.31 4.36
N TRP A 299 -10.65 -9.24 5.25
CA TRP A 299 -10.79 -9.68 6.63
C TRP A 299 -11.94 -8.94 7.35
N CYS A 300 -12.03 -7.62 7.19
CA CYS A 300 -13.09 -6.80 7.79
C CYS A 300 -14.49 -7.23 7.32
N LYS A 301 -14.67 -7.59 6.05
CA LYS A 301 -15.96 -8.08 5.53
C LYS A 301 -16.40 -9.42 6.13
N ASN A 302 -15.44 -10.24 6.56
CA ASN A 302 -15.68 -11.58 7.08
C ASN A 302 -15.69 -11.65 8.61
N ASN A 303 -15.41 -10.55 9.30
CA ASN A 303 -15.33 -10.50 10.76
C ASN A 303 -16.24 -9.39 11.31
N PRO A 304 -17.43 -9.71 11.83
CA PRO A 304 -18.32 -8.73 12.43
C PRO A 304 -17.83 -8.30 13.81
N LYS A 305 -18.17 -7.08 14.20
CA LYS A 305 -18.02 -6.56 15.57
C LYS A 305 -19.05 -7.18 16.50
N PRO A 306 -18.89 -7.05 17.84
CA PRO A 306 -19.88 -7.55 18.81
C PRO A 306 -21.28 -6.94 18.64
N ASP A 307 -21.40 -5.74 18.06
CA ASP A 307 -22.66 -5.04 17.77
C ASP A 307 -23.32 -5.49 16.45
N GLY A 308 -22.71 -6.45 15.72
CA GLY A 308 -23.18 -6.95 14.44
C GLY A 308 -22.75 -6.11 13.22
N SER A 309 -22.14 -4.95 13.42
CA SER A 309 -21.52 -4.18 12.31
C SER A 309 -20.18 -4.77 11.90
N PHE A 310 -19.65 -4.38 10.73
CA PHE A 310 -18.34 -4.85 10.26
C PHE A 310 -17.23 -3.86 10.62
N TYR A 311 -16.00 -4.38 10.79
CA TYR A 311 -14.82 -3.54 10.90
C TYR A 311 -14.55 -2.78 9.60
N ASP A 312 -13.94 -1.60 9.73
CA ASP A 312 -13.51 -0.76 8.60
C ASP A 312 -12.09 -0.24 8.87
N ILE A 313 -11.13 -0.67 8.04
CA ILE A 313 -9.72 -0.27 8.18
C ILE A 313 -9.49 1.24 8.08
N TYR A 314 -10.45 1.97 7.56
CA TYR A 314 -10.32 3.42 7.36
C TYR A 314 -10.99 4.25 8.46
N LYS A 315 -11.78 3.59 9.35
CA LYS A 315 -12.63 4.30 10.33
C LYS A 315 -12.41 3.87 11.77
N ASP A 316 -12.03 2.62 12.01
CA ASP A 316 -12.08 2.03 13.35
C ASP A 316 -10.77 2.18 14.13
N GLY A 317 -9.72 2.76 13.54
CA GLY A 317 -8.45 2.98 14.23
C GLY A 317 -7.77 1.70 14.69
N LEU A 318 -7.81 0.65 13.86
CA LEU A 318 -7.19 -0.62 14.19
C LEU A 318 -5.68 -0.47 14.33
N LYS A 319 -5.07 -1.26 15.18
CA LYS A 319 -3.61 -1.40 15.30
C LYS A 319 -3.19 -2.76 14.78
N ILE A 320 -2.47 -2.76 13.67
CA ILE A 320 -2.05 -3.96 12.95
C ILE A 320 -0.58 -4.22 13.26
N TYR A 321 -0.30 -5.31 13.94
CA TYR A 321 1.06 -5.74 14.23
C TYR A 321 1.48 -6.77 13.19
N THR A 322 2.49 -6.44 12.40
CA THR A 322 2.98 -7.29 11.32
C THR A 322 4.19 -8.09 11.73
N THR A 323 4.61 -8.99 10.85
CA THR A 323 5.83 -9.81 11.04
C THR A 323 7.07 -9.16 10.42
N ILE A 324 6.89 -8.09 9.62
CA ILE A 324 7.97 -7.35 8.95
C ILE A 324 8.88 -6.73 10.00
N ASP A 325 10.19 -6.95 9.88
CA ASP A 325 11.21 -6.23 10.63
C ASP A 325 11.66 -5.00 9.82
N SER A 326 11.60 -3.81 10.41
CA SER A 326 11.83 -2.55 9.69
C SER A 326 13.26 -2.43 9.14
N ARG A 327 14.25 -2.97 9.84
CA ARG A 327 15.67 -2.97 9.45
C ARG A 327 15.92 -3.96 8.31
N MET A 328 15.38 -5.18 8.44
CA MET A 328 15.46 -6.17 7.37
C MET A 328 14.75 -5.70 6.10
N GLN A 329 13.61 -5.04 6.24
CA GLN A 329 12.89 -4.42 5.12
C GLN A 329 13.75 -3.37 4.42
N LYS A 330 14.40 -2.50 5.20
CA LYS A 330 15.33 -1.50 4.65
C LYS A 330 16.51 -2.17 3.93
N HIS A 331 17.11 -3.19 4.54
CA HIS A 331 18.20 -3.94 3.91
C HIS A 331 17.78 -4.61 2.59
N ALA A 332 16.53 -5.08 2.50
CA ALA A 332 15.98 -5.65 1.28
C ALA A 332 15.78 -4.58 0.19
N GLU A 333 15.16 -3.44 0.54
CA GLU A 333 14.97 -2.32 -0.37
C GLU A 333 16.31 -1.75 -0.87
N ASP A 334 17.29 -1.64 0.02
CA ASP A 334 18.64 -1.18 -0.32
C ASP A 334 19.37 -2.17 -1.23
N ALA A 335 19.27 -3.49 -0.97
CA ALA A 335 19.88 -4.53 -1.81
C ALA A 335 19.30 -4.54 -3.24
N VAL A 336 17.97 -4.41 -3.35
CA VAL A 336 17.28 -4.28 -4.65
C VAL A 336 17.77 -3.04 -5.38
N ARG A 337 17.75 -1.88 -4.72
CA ARG A 337 18.19 -0.62 -5.32
C ARG A 337 19.64 -0.68 -5.74
N GLU A 338 20.54 -1.15 -4.89
CA GLU A 338 21.98 -1.22 -5.15
C GLU A 338 22.29 -2.08 -6.38
N HIS A 339 21.70 -3.26 -6.49
CA HIS A 339 22.01 -4.13 -7.63
C HIS A 339 21.25 -3.74 -8.90
N ILE A 340 19.94 -3.46 -8.81
CA ILE A 340 19.13 -3.17 -10.00
C ILE A 340 19.47 -1.78 -10.55
N ALA A 341 19.46 -0.74 -9.70
CA ALA A 341 19.66 0.64 -10.14
C ALA A 341 21.09 0.91 -10.60
N ASN A 342 22.07 0.54 -9.75
CA ASN A 342 23.45 0.97 -9.97
C ASN A 342 24.22 0.05 -10.93
N TYR A 343 23.73 -1.17 -11.15
CA TYR A 343 24.46 -2.15 -11.95
C TYR A 343 23.64 -2.74 -13.10
N LEU A 344 22.50 -3.39 -12.80
CA LEU A 344 21.82 -4.23 -13.78
C LEU A 344 21.05 -3.42 -14.84
N GLN A 345 20.34 -2.37 -14.43
CA GLN A 345 19.57 -1.51 -15.34
C GLN A 345 20.46 -0.73 -16.31
N PRO A 346 21.56 -0.08 -15.89
CA PRO A 346 22.53 0.53 -16.80
C PRO A 346 23.10 -0.48 -17.80
N MET A 347 23.44 -1.69 -17.33
CA MET A 347 23.95 -2.76 -18.17
C MET A 347 22.90 -3.22 -19.20
N PHE A 348 21.62 -3.31 -18.80
CA PHE A 348 20.54 -3.66 -19.72
C PHE A 348 20.33 -2.59 -20.80
N PHE A 349 20.31 -1.31 -20.42
CA PHE A 349 20.23 -0.23 -21.41
C PHE A 349 21.40 -0.23 -22.37
N GLN A 350 22.62 -0.49 -21.90
CA GLN A 350 23.78 -0.62 -22.77
C GLN A 350 23.64 -1.84 -23.71
N HIS A 351 23.12 -2.96 -23.20
CA HIS A 351 22.94 -4.20 -23.98
C HIS A 351 21.92 -4.03 -25.11
N ILE A 352 20.85 -3.24 -24.92
CA ILE A 352 19.80 -3.02 -25.92
C ILE A 352 20.05 -1.80 -26.80
N LYS A 353 21.10 -1.01 -26.54
CA LYS A 353 21.40 0.22 -27.29
C LYS A 353 21.71 -0.10 -28.77
N GLY A 354 21.01 0.60 -29.65
CA GLY A 354 21.20 0.44 -31.11
C GLY A 354 20.60 -0.86 -31.68
N VAL A 355 19.94 -1.66 -30.86
CA VAL A 355 19.31 -2.91 -31.32
C VAL A 355 17.95 -2.59 -31.93
N LYS A 356 17.73 -3.11 -33.16
CA LYS A 356 16.43 -3.01 -33.84
C LYS A 356 15.33 -3.67 -32.97
N ASN A 357 14.20 -3.01 -32.85
CA ASN A 357 13.06 -3.47 -32.06
C ASN A 357 13.28 -3.57 -30.54
N ALA A 358 14.36 -2.92 -30.00
CA ALA A 358 14.57 -2.88 -28.54
C ALA A 358 13.34 -2.29 -27.81
N PRO A 359 13.01 -2.76 -26.57
CA PRO A 359 13.72 -3.80 -25.80
C PRO A 359 13.36 -5.25 -26.19
N PHE A 360 12.43 -5.44 -27.12
CA PHE A 360 11.90 -6.75 -27.46
C PHE A 360 12.84 -7.58 -28.31
N TYR A 361 12.81 -8.89 -28.13
CA TYR A 361 13.60 -9.87 -28.82
C TYR A 361 12.72 -10.99 -29.39
N ASN A 362 13.06 -11.47 -30.59
CA ASN A 362 12.37 -12.57 -31.31
C ASN A 362 10.84 -12.34 -31.48
N LEU A 363 10.41 -11.10 -31.66
CA LEU A 363 9.04 -10.75 -32.00
C LEU A 363 8.94 -10.25 -33.44
N THR A 364 7.85 -10.58 -34.10
CA THR A 364 7.45 -9.96 -35.36
C THR A 364 7.04 -8.49 -35.14
N PRO A 365 7.01 -7.65 -36.19
CA PRO A 365 6.50 -6.29 -36.09
C PRO A 365 5.06 -6.24 -35.53
N GLU A 366 4.20 -7.19 -35.95
CA GLU A 366 2.80 -7.28 -35.54
C GLU A 366 2.67 -7.64 -34.05
N GLU A 367 3.51 -8.54 -33.54
CA GLU A 367 3.55 -8.90 -32.12
C GLU A 367 4.02 -7.74 -31.27
N THR A 368 5.05 -7.03 -31.73
CA THR A 368 5.54 -5.81 -31.07
C THR A 368 4.46 -4.74 -31.01
N GLU A 369 3.78 -4.49 -32.12
CA GLU A 369 2.71 -3.51 -32.19
C GLU A 369 1.55 -3.88 -31.25
N ARG A 370 1.16 -5.15 -31.15
CA ARG A 370 0.14 -5.61 -30.19
C ARG A 370 0.50 -5.29 -28.74
N ILE A 371 1.76 -5.50 -28.34
CA ILE A 371 2.23 -5.16 -26.98
C ILE A 371 2.14 -3.65 -26.74
N LEU A 372 2.63 -2.86 -27.69
CA LEU A 372 2.66 -1.40 -27.56
C LEU A 372 1.27 -0.79 -27.58
N VAL A 373 0.38 -1.24 -28.46
CA VAL A 373 -1.02 -0.78 -28.53
C VAL A 373 -1.77 -1.19 -27.27
N SER A 374 -1.56 -2.40 -26.75
CA SER A 374 -2.15 -2.80 -25.46
C SER A 374 -1.71 -1.90 -24.31
N ALA A 375 -0.44 -1.52 -24.26
CA ALA A 375 0.08 -0.59 -23.24
C ALA A 375 -0.45 0.86 -23.48
N MET A 376 -0.55 1.30 -24.72
CA MET A 376 -1.15 2.58 -25.11
C MET A 376 -2.59 2.70 -24.57
N LYS A 377 -3.42 1.66 -24.79
CA LYS A 377 -4.82 1.63 -24.35
C LYS A 377 -5.01 1.68 -22.84
N ARG A 378 -4.00 1.31 -22.06
CA ARG A 378 -3.99 1.43 -20.59
C ARG A 378 -3.43 2.75 -20.07
N SER A 379 -2.98 3.65 -20.96
CA SER A 379 -2.40 4.93 -20.54
C SER A 379 -3.48 5.98 -20.29
N GLU A 380 -3.27 6.83 -19.29
CA GLU A 380 -4.14 7.96 -18.96
C GLU A 380 -4.37 8.88 -20.20
N ARG A 381 -3.32 9.08 -21.01
CA ARG A 381 -3.42 9.87 -22.24
C ARG A 381 -4.46 9.29 -23.22
N TYR A 382 -4.47 7.95 -23.39
CA TYR A 382 -5.45 7.30 -24.24
C TYR A 382 -6.87 7.44 -23.68
N GLU A 383 -7.05 7.24 -22.38
CA GLU A 383 -8.35 7.35 -21.71
C GLU A 383 -8.92 8.76 -21.85
N LEU A 384 -8.13 9.79 -21.58
CA LEU A 384 -8.53 11.19 -21.72
C LEU A 384 -8.95 11.56 -23.18
N MET A 385 -8.21 11.05 -24.17
CA MET A 385 -8.55 11.31 -25.57
C MET A 385 -9.83 10.55 -26.01
N ARG A 386 -9.99 9.31 -25.58
CA ARG A 386 -11.20 8.52 -25.81
C ARG A 386 -12.42 9.17 -25.17
N ASP A 387 -12.33 9.64 -23.92
CA ASP A 387 -13.41 10.33 -23.21
C ASP A 387 -13.75 11.70 -23.82
N ALA A 388 -12.80 12.30 -24.54
CA ALA A 388 -13.04 13.47 -25.40
C ALA A 388 -13.68 13.11 -26.76
N GLY A 389 -14.01 11.84 -27.02
CA GLY A 389 -14.68 11.39 -28.25
C GLY A 389 -13.75 11.21 -29.46
N ILE A 390 -12.42 11.18 -29.26
CA ILE A 390 -11.45 10.99 -30.35
C ILE A 390 -11.41 9.51 -30.74
N SER A 391 -11.39 9.22 -32.04
CA SER A 391 -11.36 7.85 -32.55
C SER A 391 -10.02 7.12 -32.26
N ASP A 392 -10.06 5.78 -32.07
CA ASP A 392 -8.86 4.96 -31.84
C ASP A 392 -7.76 5.19 -32.90
N ALA A 393 -8.14 5.40 -34.17
CA ALA A 393 -7.21 5.64 -35.26
C ALA A 393 -6.51 7.00 -35.14
N GLU A 394 -7.23 8.03 -34.72
CA GLU A 394 -6.67 9.37 -34.48
C GLU A 394 -5.81 9.38 -33.21
N ILE A 395 -6.24 8.70 -32.15
CA ILE A 395 -5.44 8.53 -30.93
C ILE A 395 -4.14 7.84 -31.29
N ARG A 396 -4.18 6.76 -32.08
CA ARG A 396 -2.96 6.04 -32.48
C ARG A 396 -1.98 6.95 -33.26
N LYS A 397 -2.47 7.76 -34.18
CA LYS A 397 -1.66 8.75 -34.89
C LYS A 397 -1.07 9.79 -33.94
N ASN A 398 -1.82 10.24 -32.94
CA ASN A 398 -1.34 11.20 -31.95
C ASN A 398 -0.16 10.64 -31.12
N PHE A 399 -0.14 9.32 -30.86
CA PHE A 399 0.95 8.68 -30.15
C PHE A 399 2.26 8.60 -30.94
N ASP A 400 2.25 8.85 -32.25
CA ASP A 400 3.46 8.93 -33.08
C ASP A 400 3.97 10.37 -33.26
N VAL A 401 3.31 11.38 -32.69
CA VAL A 401 3.72 12.77 -32.75
C VAL A 401 4.62 13.11 -31.54
N LYS A 402 5.78 13.72 -31.80
CA LYS A 402 6.67 14.17 -30.74
C LYS A 402 6.04 15.29 -29.90
N VAL A 403 6.06 15.13 -28.60
CA VAL A 403 5.55 16.11 -27.63
C VAL A 403 6.55 16.32 -26.50
N LYS A 404 6.50 17.48 -25.86
CA LYS A 404 7.21 17.72 -24.60
C LYS A 404 6.55 16.87 -23.50
N MET A 405 7.35 16.09 -22.78
CA MET A 405 6.87 15.24 -21.71
C MET A 405 7.94 15.04 -20.64
N LYS A 406 7.53 14.57 -19.47
CA LYS A 406 8.44 14.08 -18.43
C LYS A 406 8.52 12.58 -18.50
N ILE A 407 9.73 12.02 -18.51
CA ILE A 407 9.96 10.58 -18.43
C ILE A 407 10.77 10.26 -17.18
N LEU A 408 10.53 9.03 -16.66
CA LEU A 408 11.34 8.49 -15.59
C LEU A 408 12.70 8.07 -16.14
N THR A 409 13.79 8.58 -15.52
CA THR A 409 15.14 8.03 -15.72
C THR A 409 15.59 7.41 -14.40
N TRP A 410 16.35 6.34 -14.51
CA TRP A 410 16.75 5.61 -13.33
C TRP A 410 17.71 6.36 -12.40
N ASP A 411 18.55 7.20 -12.98
CA ASP A 411 19.61 7.95 -12.29
C ASP A 411 19.19 9.33 -11.78
N ARG A 412 18.21 9.98 -12.45
CA ARG A 412 17.83 11.37 -12.19
C ARG A 412 16.36 11.56 -11.86
N GLY A 413 15.57 10.49 -11.77
CA GLY A 413 14.12 10.56 -11.59
C GLY A 413 13.41 11.12 -12.83
N MET A 414 12.43 12.00 -12.65
CA MET A 414 11.66 12.57 -13.76
C MET A 414 12.45 13.71 -14.46
N VAL A 415 12.68 13.57 -15.76
CA VAL A 415 13.37 14.57 -16.60
C VAL A 415 12.48 15.01 -17.75
N ASP A 416 12.62 16.29 -18.14
CA ASP A 416 11.93 16.83 -19.31
C ASP A 416 12.61 16.34 -20.61
N THR A 417 11.80 15.93 -21.57
CA THR A 417 12.27 15.43 -22.88
C THR A 417 11.25 15.73 -23.98
N VAL A 418 11.68 15.50 -25.24
CA VAL A 418 10.81 15.58 -26.42
C VAL A 418 10.87 14.25 -27.16
N MET A 419 9.80 13.46 -27.07
CA MET A 419 9.69 12.16 -27.75
C MET A 419 8.23 11.87 -28.10
N THR A 420 7.99 10.78 -28.86
CA THR A 420 6.63 10.34 -29.09
C THR A 420 6.08 9.61 -27.84
N PRO A 421 4.79 9.69 -27.55
CA PRO A 421 4.18 8.88 -26.48
C PRO A 421 4.42 7.38 -26.67
N MET A 422 4.46 6.89 -27.91
CA MET A 422 4.75 5.48 -28.20
C MET A 422 6.20 5.11 -27.85
N ASP A 423 7.19 5.99 -28.13
CA ASP A 423 8.57 5.76 -27.71
C ASP A 423 8.72 5.79 -26.18
N SER A 424 7.94 6.62 -25.50
CA SER A 424 7.94 6.61 -24.02
C SER A 424 7.42 5.31 -23.44
N ILE A 425 6.37 4.71 -24.03
CA ILE A 425 5.87 3.39 -23.65
C ILE A 425 6.97 2.33 -23.87
N ARG A 426 7.58 2.32 -25.04
CA ARG A 426 8.67 1.40 -25.38
C ARG A 426 9.86 1.53 -24.43
N TYR A 427 10.21 2.76 -24.06
CA TYR A 427 11.27 3.03 -23.08
C TYR A 427 10.94 2.47 -21.69
N ILE A 428 9.70 2.70 -21.18
CA ILE A 428 9.27 2.17 -19.88
C ILE A 428 9.27 0.64 -19.85
N LYS A 429 8.95 -0.02 -20.99
CA LYS A 429 9.05 -1.48 -21.12
C LYS A 429 10.48 -2.03 -21.01
N SER A 430 11.50 -1.16 -21.05
CA SER A 430 12.90 -1.52 -20.82
C SER A 430 13.32 -1.54 -19.34
N PHE A 431 12.42 -1.21 -18.41
CA PHE A 431 12.75 -1.24 -17.00
C PHE A 431 12.66 -2.65 -16.43
N LEU A 432 13.74 -3.06 -15.79
CA LEU A 432 13.79 -4.29 -15.03
C LEU A 432 12.96 -4.16 -13.75
N GLN A 433 12.27 -5.21 -13.41
CA GLN A 433 11.52 -5.36 -12.17
C GLN A 433 12.20 -6.37 -11.27
N CYS A 434 11.94 -6.29 -9.96
CA CYS A 434 12.49 -7.20 -8.98
C CYS A 434 11.44 -7.49 -7.90
N GLY A 435 11.20 -8.76 -7.63
CA GLY A 435 10.47 -9.21 -6.45
C GLY A 435 11.44 -9.86 -5.46
N MET A 436 11.27 -9.57 -4.15
CA MET A 436 12.06 -10.19 -3.10
C MET A 436 11.20 -10.44 -1.85
N MET A 437 11.30 -11.63 -1.27
CA MET A 437 10.67 -11.97 0.01
C MET A 437 11.63 -12.79 0.86
N ALA A 438 11.70 -12.46 2.15
CA ALA A 438 12.44 -13.24 3.14
C ALA A 438 11.55 -13.59 4.33
N MET A 439 11.68 -14.82 4.84
CA MET A 439 10.89 -15.33 5.96
C MET A 439 11.75 -16.11 6.95
N ASP A 440 11.38 -16.07 8.20
CA ASP A 440 11.97 -16.88 9.26
C ASP A 440 11.62 -18.36 9.07
N VAL A 441 12.64 -19.21 9.18
CA VAL A 441 12.50 -20.65 8.89
C VAL A 441 11.50 -21.33 9.81
N ASN A 442 11.56 -21.04 11.11
CA ASN A 442 10.83 -21.78 12.13
C ASN A 442 9.41 -21.27 12.35
N THR A 443 9.18 -19.97 12.16
CA THR A 443 7.90 -19.33 12.46
C THR A 443 7.04 -19.10 11.22
N GLY A 444 7.64 -19.11 10.03
CA GLY A 444 6.95 -18.71 8.79
C GLY A 444 6.70 -17.20 8.69
N PHE A 445 7.23 -16.40 9.62
CA PHE A 445 7.04 -14.95 9.63
C PHE A 445 7.81 -14.26 8.51
N VAL A 446 7.11 -13.55 7.64
CA VAL A 446 7.73 -12.76 6.58
C VAL A 446 8.40 -11.54 7.21
N LYS A 447 9.74 -11.46 7.07
CA LYS A 447 10.59 -10.42 7.66
C LYS A 447 10.86 -9.25 6.74
N ALA A 448 10.87 -9.50 5.42
CA ALA A 448 11.04 -8.47 4.40
C ALA A 448 10.26 -8.80 3.14
N TYR A 449 9.72 -7.75 2.48
CA TYR A 449 8.85 -7.88 1.31
C TYR A 449 9.05 -6.70 0.37
N VAL A 450 9.64 -6.95 -0.80
CA VAL A 450 9.86 -5.95 -1.85
C VAL A 450 9.15 -6.42 -3.11
N GLY A 451 7.99 -5.83 -3.43
CA GLY A 451 7.17 -6.24 -4.57
C GLY A 451 7.59 -5.65 -5.91
N GLY A 452 8.54 -4.70 -5.92
CA GLY A 452 9.03 -4.05 -7.12
C GLY A 452 10.13 -3.04 -6.82
N VAL A 453 10.66 -2.39 -7.84
CA VAL A 453 11.82 -1.50 -7.74
C VAL A 453 11.50 -0.10 -7.19
N ASP A 454 10.30 0.43 -7.48
CA ASP A 454 9.82 1.72 -6.96
C ASP A 454 8.30 1.78 -7.08
N TYR A 455 7.58 1.77 -5.96
CA TYR A 455 6.12 1.76 -5.91
C TYR A 455 5.49 3.03 -6.51
N LYS A 456 6.18 4.14 -6.48
CA LYS A 456 5.68 5.40 -7.04
C LYS A 456 5.41 5.30 -8.55
N TYR A 457 6.21 4.51 -9.26
CA TYR A 457 6.17 4.40 -10.72
C TYR A 457 5.71 3.03 -11.22
N PHE A 458 5.95 1.97 -10.43
CA PHE A 458 5.66 0.58 -10.78
C PHE A 458 4.90 -0.08 -9.64
N GLN A 459 3.57 -0.05 -9.70
CA GLN A 459 2.72 -0.49 -8.59
C GLN A 459 2.38 -1.98 -8.59
N TYR A 460 2.76 -2.71 -9.65
CA TYR A 460 2.48 -4.14 -9.74
C TYR A 460 3.38 -4.95 -8.81
N ASP A 461 2.76 -5.81 -7.99
CA ASP A 461 3.47 -6.63 -7.01
C ASP A 461 3.99 -7.93 -7.61
N HIS A 462 5.32 -8.08 -7.63
CA HIS A 462 6.01 -9.26 -8.17
C HIS A 462 6.27 -10.35 -7.14
N VAL A 463 5.84 -10.22 -5.90
CA VAL A 463 5.94 -11.27 -4.88
C VAL A 463 4.70 -12.16 -4.87
N LYS A 464 3.51 -11.58 -4.75
CA LYS A 464 2.26 -12.32 -4.57
C LYS A 464 1.43 -12.42 -5.84
N LEU A 465 1.35 -11.34 -6.64
CA LEU A 465 0.45 -11.29 -7.80
C LEU A 465 1.09 -11.85 -9.08
N SER A 466 2.40 -11.66 -9.24
CA SER A 466 3.10 -12.11 -10.43
C SER A 466 3.36 -13.62 -10.37
N LYS A 467 2.89 -14.35 -11.39
CA LYS A 467 3.26 -15.74 -11.63
C LYS A 467 4.20 -15.78 -12.83
N ARG A 468 5.40 -16.31 -12.64
CA ARG A 468 6.44 -16.36 -13.65
C ARG A 468 7.02 -17.77 -13.76
N GLN A 469 7.53 -18.11 -14.92
CA GLN A 469 8.15 -19.41 -15.14
C GLN A 469 9.39 -19.56 -14.24
N VAL A 470 9.42 -20.64 -13.44
CA VAL A 470 10.40 -20.79 -12.35
C VAL A 470 11.74 -21.39 -12.80
N GLY A 471 11.76 -22.03 -13.96
CA GLY A 471 12.97 -22.67 -14.50
C GLY A 471 13.61 -23.62 -13.49
N SER A 472 14.94 -23.66 -13.49
CA SER A 472 15.71 -24.62 -12.66
C SER A 472 15.53 -24.49 -11.15
N THR A 473 14.79 -23.48 -10.63
CA THR A 473 14.44 -23.45 -9.20
C THR A 473 13.41 -24.52 -8.82
N PHE A 474 12.77 -25.15 -9.80
CA PHE A 474 11.87 -26.28 -9.59
C PHE A 474 12.60 -27.62 -9.33
N LYS A 475 13.85 -27.75 -9.78
CA LYS A 475 14.62 -29.01 -9.67
C LYS A 475 14.71 -29.58 -8.24
N PRO A 476 14.95 -28.80 -7.18
CA PRO A 476 14.98 -29.33 -5.82
C PRO A 476 13.77 -30.16 -5.44
N TYR A 477 12.58 -29.82 -5.93
CA TYR A 477 11.35 -30.58 -5.66
C TYR A 477 11.37 -31.95 -6.36
N VAL A 478 11.88 -32.03 -7.58
CA VAL A 478 12.06 -33.30 -8.31
C VAL A 478 13.06 -34.20 -7.58
N TYR A 479 14.15 -33.60 -7.08
CA TYR A 479 15.16 -34.34 -6.31
C TYR A 479 14.64 -34.76 -4.92
N ALA A 480 13.79 -33.96 -4.28
CA ALA A 480 13.16 -34.34 -3.02
C ALA A 480 12.29 -35.59 -3.15
N VAL A 481 11.53 -35.73 -4.24
CA VAL A 481 10.77 -36.97 -4.54
C VAL A 481 11.72 -38.16 -4.67
N ALA A 482 12.86 -37.99 -5.32
CA ALA A 482 13.87 -39.07 -5.42
C ALA A 482 14.46 -39.42 -4.04
N MET A 483 14.76 -38.43 -3.18
CA MET A 483 15.26 -38.69 -1.82
C MET A 483 14.20 -39.39 -0.95
N GLN A 484 12.92 -39.04 -1.12
CA GLN A 484 11.80 -39.61 -0.37
C GLN A 484 11.53 -41.06 -0.74
N SER A 485 11.84 -41.50 -1.97
CA SER A 485 11.67 -42.92 -2.35
C SER A 485 12.54 -43.89 -1.53
N GLY A 486 13.64 -43.37 -0.93
CA GLY A 486 14.63 -44.18 -0.22
C GLY A 486 15.57 -45.01 -1.12
N GLU A 487 15.39 -44.95 -2.44
CA GLU A 487 16.26 -45.59 -3.44
C GLU A 487 17.46 -44.75 -3.80
N TYR A 488 17.35 -43.43 -3.63
CA TYR A 488 18.35 -42.45 -3.97
C TYR A 488 18.89 -41.71 -2.75
N ASN A 489 20.17 -41.35 -2.85
CA ASN A 489 20.86 -40.45 -1.94
C ASN A 489 21.72 -39.44 -2.69
N PRO A 490 22.28 -38.41 -2.05
CA PRO A 490 23.10 -37.41 -2.75
C PRO A 490 24.27 -37.95 -3.57
N CYS A 491 24.84 -39.09 -3.19
CA CYS A 491 25.97 -39.72 -3.89
C CYS A 491 25.55 -40.75 -4.93
N THR A 492 24.28 -41.04 -5.13
CA THR A 492 23.81 -41.95 -6.16
C THR A 492 24.30 -41.50 -7.55
N MET A 493 24.99 -42.37 -8.22
CA MET A 493 25.55 -42.12 -9.55
C MET A 493 24.52 -42.39 -10.64
N VAL A 494 24.34 -41.43 -11.57
CA VAL A 494 23.37 -41.50 -12.65
C VAL A 494 24.05 -41.08 -13.96
N PRO A 495 23.75 -41.73 -15.10
CA PRO A 495 24.38 -41.38 -16.38
C PRO A 495 23.88 -40.03 -16.91
N ASN A 496 24.79 -39.13 -17.25
CA ASN A 496 24.48 -37.81 -17.82
C ASN A 496 24.26 -37.92 -19.34
N VAL A 497 23.18 -38.56 -19.74
CA VAL A 497 22.80 -38.81 -21.13
C VAL A 497 21.42 -38.26 -21.47
N PRO A 498 21.13 -37.96 -22.75
CA PRO A 498 19.80 -37.49 -23.16
C PRO A 498 18.68 -38.45 -22.75
N VAL A 499 17.59 -37.91 -22.25
CA VAL A 499 16.36 -38.63 -21.86
C VAL A 499 15.23 -38.18 -22.77
N THR A 500 14.61 -39.09 -23.50
CA THR A 500 13.50 -38.80 -24.42
C THR A 500 12.19 -39.26 -23.80
N PHE A 501 11.16 -38.40 -23.89
CA PHE A 501 9.77 -38.68 -23.52
C PHE A 501 8.92 -38.79 -24.78
N LYS A 502 8.01 -39.74 -24.80
CA LYS A 502 6.91 -39.80 -25.77
C LYS A 502 5.76 -39.01 -25.20
N LEU A 503 5.26 -38.05 -25.96
CA LEU A 503 4.13 -37.22 -25.55
C LEU A 503 2.79 -37.80 -26.06
N PRO A 504 1.66 -37.46 -25.41
CA PRO A 504 0.33 -38.01 -25.77
C PRO A 504 -0.06 -37.81 -27.24
N GLU A 505 0.34 -36.70 -27.83
CA GLU A 505 0.13 -36.37 -29.26
C GLU A 505 1.02 -37.10 -30.22
N GLY A 506 1.84 -38.07 -29.77
CA GLY A 506 2.73 -38.88 -30.58
C GLY A 506 4.09 -38.23 -30.88
N THR A 507 4.33 -37.00 -30.51
CA THR A 507 5.63 -36.31 -30.60
C THR A 507 6.60 -36.78 -29.52
N THR A 508 7.86 -36.44 -29.66
CA THR A 508 8.87 -36.70 -28.62
C THR A 508 9.50 -35.41 -28.12
N TRP A 509 9.78 -35.39 -26.82
CA TRP A 509 10.52 -34.28 -26.21
C TRP A 509 11.80 -34.80 -25.55
N THR A 510 12.93 -34.15 -25.89
CA THR A 510 14.23 -34.45 -25.31
C THR A 510 14.86 -33.13 -24.84
N PRO A 511 15.01 -32.90 -23.53
CA PRO A 511 15.69 -31.71 -23.03
C PRO A 511 17.13 -31.65 -23.48
N ARG A 512 17.72 -30.43 -23.48
CA ARG A 512 19.16 -30.23 -23.75
C ARG A 512 19.82 -29.67 -22.48
N ASN A 513 21.08 -30.05 -22.23
CA ASN A 513 21.90 -29.39 -21.22
C ASN A 513 22.30 -27.97 -21.69
N SER A 514 22.56 -27.08 -20.76
CA SER A 514 23.05 -25.72 -21.05
C SER A 514 24.55 -25.70 -21.48
N GLY A 515 25.23 -26.85 -21.43
CA GLY A 515 26.63 -27.05 -21.80
C GLY A 515 27.00 -28.53 -21.71
N ASP A 516 28.24 -28.85 -22.06
CA ASP A 516 28.73 -30.24 -22.20
C ASP A 516 29.39 -30.80 -20.92
N TYR A 517 29.05 -30.24 -19.76
CA TYR A 517 29.64 -30.67 -18.49
C TYR A 517 29.46 -32.16 -18.24
N LYS A 518 30.58 -32.92 -18.29
CA LYS A 518 30.64 -34.40 -18.10
C LYS A 518 29.54 -35.16 -18.87
N SER A 519 29.24 -34.73 -20.11
CA SER A 519 28.26 -35.42 -20.96
C SER A 519 28.70 -36.85 -21.22
N GLY A 520 27.79 -37.83 -21.16
CA GLY A 520 28.08 -39.25 -21.33
C GLY A 520 28.70 -39.93 -20.11
N GLN A 521 29.05 -39.22 -19.05
CA GLN A 521 29.68 -39.78 -17.85
C GLN A 521 28.64 -40.06 -16.74
N MET A 522 29.02 -40.90 -15.79
CA MET A 522 28.30 -41.07 -14.53
C MET A 522 28.59 -39.90 -13.61
N ILE A 523 27.56 -39.26 -13.07
CA ILE A 523 27.71 -38.17 -12.10
C ILE A 523 26.79 -38.38 -10.89
N SER A 524 27.18 -37.88 -9.73
CA SER A 524 26.35 -37.98 -8.53
C SER A 524 25.15 -37.02 -8.61
N LEU A 525 24.07 -37.33 -7.91
CA LEU A 525 22.91 -36.43 -7.81
C LEU A 525 23.29 -35.06 -7.18
N SER A 526 24.25 -35.06 -6.23
CA SER A 526 24.77 -33.81 -5.63
C SER A 526 25.44 -32.94 -6.68
N GLU A 527 26.32 -33.50 -7.53
CA GLU A 527 26.96 -32.74 -8.58
C GLU A 527 25.99 -32.33 -9.68
N ALA A 528 25.02 -33.20 -10.01
CA ALA A 528 24.00 -32.92 -11.02
C ALA A 528 23.11 -31.73 -10.63
N LEU A 529 22.67 -31.63 -9.36
CA LEU A 529 21.90 -30.49 -8.89
C LEU A 529 22.78 -29.23 -8.77
N ALA A 530 24.02 -29.39 -8.30
CA ALA A 530 24.99 -28.30 -8.19
C ALA A 530 25.24 -27.59 -9.53
N GLN A 531 25.45 -28.38 -10.60
CA GLN A 531 25.67 -27.87 -11.96
C GLN A 531 24.36 -27.68 -12.75
N SER A 532 23.21 -27.93 -12.12
CA SER A 532 21.88 -27.77 -12.72
C SER A 532 21.67 -28.56 -14.01
N ILE A 533 22.15 -29.81 -14.07
CA ILE A 533 22.10 -30.67 -15.24
C ILE A 533 20.66 -31.04 -15.60
N ASN A 534 20.25 -30.81 -16.86
CA ASN A 534 18.89 -31.07 -17.31
C ASN A 534 18.60 -32.55 -17.51
N TYR A 535 19.56 -33.30 -18.07
CA TYR A 535 19.39 -34.74 -18.33
C TYR A 535 19.08 -35.53 -17.08
N ILE A 536 19.73 -35.20 -15.96
CA ILE A 536 19.49 -35.90 -14.69
C ILE A 536 18.13 -35.54 -14.10
N SER A 537 17.73 -34.28 -14.18
CA SER A 537 16.37 -33.87 -13.75
C SER A 537 15.29 -34.58 -14.60
N ALA A 538 15.51 -34.71 -15.91
CA ALA A 538 14.65 -35.45 -16.81
C ALA A 538 14.66 -36.96 -16.50
N TYR A 539 15.83 -37.53 -16.17
CA TYR A 539 15.92 -38.91 -15.73
C TYR A 539 15.05 -39.19 -14.50
N LEU A 540 15.18 -38.36 -13.46
CA LEU A 540 14.35 -38.49 -12.24
C LEU A 540 12.85 -38.31 -12.55
N MET A 541 12.51 -37.34 -13.40
CA MET A 541 11.12 -37.14 -13.85
C MET A 541 10.57 -38.36 -14.59
N LYS A 542 11.40 -39.07 -15.35
CA LYS A 542 11.00 -40.31 -16.04
C LYS A 542 10.77 -41.47 -15.08
N GLN A 543 11.49 -41.50 -13.95
CA GLN A 543 11.32 -42.55 -12.90
C GLN A 543 10.06 -42.34 -12.11
N PHE A 544 9.77 -41.11 -11.67
CA PHE A 544 8.71 -40.81 -10.70
C PHE A 544 7.44 -40.24 -11.33
N GLY A 545 7.54 -39.67 -12.54
CA GLY A 545 6.45 -39.03 -13.24
C GLY A 545 6.07 -37.63 -12.71
N PRO A 546 5.34 -36.85 -13.52
CA PRO A 546 4.96 -35.48 -13.12
C PRO A 546 3.96 -35.44 -11.97
N HIS A 547 3.07 -36.44 -11.83
CA HIS A 547 2.05 -36.45 -10.80
C HIS A 547 2.63 -36.57 -9.39
N ALA A 548 3.67 -37.39 -9.19
CA ALA A 548 4.34 -37.51 -7.90
C ALA A 548 4.99 -36.17 -7.48
N VAL A 549 5.63 -35.49 -8.43
CA VAL A 549 6.23 -34.18 -8.17
C VAL A 549 5.17 -33.11 -7.87
N ILE A 550 4.06 -33.10 -8.61
CA ILE A 550 2.93 -32.17 -8.35
C ILE A 550 2.33 -32.42 -6.97
N GLN A 551 2.14 -33.68 -6.57
CA GLN A 551 1.65 -34.02 -5.24
C GLN A 551 2.61 -33.51 -4.13
N GLN A 552 3.92 -33.70 -4.34
CA GLN A 552 4.95 -33.22 -3.41
C GLN A 552 4.91 -31.71 -3.25
N VAL A 553 4.86 -30.93 -4.33
CA VAL A 553 4.86 -29.46 -4.22
C VAL A 553 3.53 -28.91 -3.68
N LYS A 554 2.42 -29.60 -3.89
CA LYS A 554 1.14 -29.25 -3.25
C LYS A 554 1.21 -29.42 -1.73
N SER A 555 1.82 -30.51 -1.21
CA SER A 555 2.05 -30.66 0.22
C SER A 555 2.99 -29.58 0.79
N MET A 556 3.86 -29.01 -0.05
CA MET A 556 4.73 -27.89 0.30
C MET A 556 4.06 -26.50 0.13
N GLY A 557 2.73 -26.45 -0.02
CA GLY A 557 1.95 -25.22 -0.03
C GLY A 557 1.81 -24.51 -1.38
N ILE A 558 2.23 -25.12 -2.49
CA ILE A 558 2.02 -24.56 -3.83
C ILE A 558 0.57 -24.78 -4.26
N THR A 559 -0.15 -23.70 -4.50
CA THR A 559 -1.57 -23.69 -4.88
C THR A 559 -1.78 -23.44 -6.38
N SER A 560 -0.78 -22.88 -7.06
CA SER A 560 -0.82 -22.65 -8.51
C SER A 560 -1.04 -23.96 -9.27
N GLU A 561 -1.75 -23.89 -10.38
CA GLU A 561 -1.91 -25.01 -11.30
C GLU A 561 -0.59 -25.34 -11.98
N ILE A 562 -0.20 -26.60 -11.94
CA ILE A 562 1.01 -27.11 -12.59
C ILE A 562 0.59 -28.15 -13.63
N PRO A 563 0.94 -27.96 -14.90
CA PRO A 563 0.62 -28.94 -15.94
C PRO A 563 1.34 -30.27 -15.68
N ALA A 564 0.62 -31.40 -15.80
CA ALA A 564 1.21 -32.73 -15.61
C ALA A 564 2.00 -33.21 -16.85
N VAL A 565 3.06 -32.48 -17.19
CA VAL A 565 3.92 -32.73 -18.35
C VAL A 565 5.37 -32.95 -17.93
N PRO A 566 6.15 -33.74 -18.65
CA PRO A 566 7.56 -34.03 -18.30
C PRO A 566 8.46 -32.78 -18.21
N SER A 567 8.13 -31.71 -18.93
CA SER A 567 8.94 -30.49 -18.96
C SER A 567 8.95 -29.70 -17.64
N ILE A 568 8.05 -30.02 -16.67
CA ILE A 568 8.15 -29.48 -15.31
C ILE A 568 9.44 -29.88 -14.59
N ALA A 569 10.13 -30.96 -15.04
CA ALA A 569 11.48 -31.30 -14.59
C ALA A 569 12.46 -30.14 -14.69
N LEU A 570 12.24 -29.24 -15.65
CA LEU A 570 13.03 -28.04 -15.91
C LEU A 570 12.34 -26.75 -15.45
N GLY A 571 11.19 -26.87 -14.78
CA GLY A 571 10.41 -25.74 -14.28
C GLY A 571 9.59 -25.03 -15.35
N ALA A 572 9.04 -25.77 -16.33
CA ALA A 572 8.06 -25.24 -17.29
C ALA A 572 6.68 -25.08 -16.63
N CYS A 573 6.63 -24.38 -15.51
CA CYS A 573 5.41 -24.00 -14.78
C CYS A 573 5.59 -22.60 -14.19
N GLU A 574 4.47 -21.95 -13.88
CA GLU A 574 4.45 -20.58 -13.39
C GLU A 574 4.02 -20.55 -11.92
N LEU A 575 4.88 -19.99 -11.07
CA LEU A 575 4.63 -19.84 -9.65
C LEU A 575 4.88 -18.37 -9.23
N SER A 576 4.26 -17.96 -8.15
CA SER A 576 4.59 -16.71 -7.48
C SER A 576 5.85 -16.86 -6.63
N LEU A 577 6.53 -15.75 -6.39
CA LEU A 577 7.69 -15.75 -5.48
C LEU A 577 7.29 -16.15 -4.06
N TYR A 578 6.10 -15.73 -3.61
CA TYR A 578 5.51 -16.13 -2.35
C TYR A 578 5.42 -17.66 -2.19
N GLU A 579 4.88 -18.35 -3.21
CA GLU A 579 4.79 -19.82 -3.21
C GLU A 579 6.16 -20.48 -3.21
N GLN A 580 7.10 -19.94 -4.00
CA GLN A 580 8.46 -20.45 -4.05
C GLN A 580 9.19 -20.37 -2.72
N VAL A 581 9.09 -19.23 -2.01
CA VAL A 581 9.75 -19.05 -0.71
C VAL A 581 9.08 -19.92 0.37
N GLY A 582 7.75 -20.00 0.38
CA GLY A 582 7.03 -20.88 1.29
C GLY A 582 7.38 -22.36 1.10
N ALA A 583 7.42 -22.82 -0.14
CA ALA A 583 7.74 -24.21 -0.46
C ALA A 583 9.20 -24.58 -0.15
N ILE A 584 10.16 -23.72 -0.55
CA ILE A 584 11.59 -23.99 -0.31
C ILE A 584 11.93 -23.99 1.18
N ASN A 585 11.15 -23.28 2.01
CA ASN A 585 11.31 -23.27 3.47
C ASN A 585 11.09 -24.62 4.13
N CYS A 586 10.38 -25.55 3.48
CA CYS A 586 10.19 -26.91 4.03
C CYS A 586 11.54 -27.62 4.25
N PHE A 587 12.54 -27.36 3.42
CA PHE A 587 13.84 -28.05 3.53
C PHE A 587 14.60 -27.68 4.80
N PRO A 588 14.91 -26.37 5.08
CA PRO A 588 15.57 -26.02 6.33
C PRO A 588 14.69 -26.25 7.57
N ASN A 589 13.36 -26.26 7.40
CA ASN A 589 12.38 -26.51 8.45
C ASN A 589 12.04 -27.99 8.60
N GLN A 590 13.01 -28.88 8.36
CA GLN A 590 12.92 -30.31 8.65
C GLN A 590 11.71 -31.02 8.01
N GLY A 591 11.27 -30.58 6.83
CA GLY A 591 10.17 -31.18 6.08
C GLY A 591 8.79 -30.59 6.37
N VAL A 592 8.67 -29.68 7.31
CA VAL A 592 7.40 -29.05 7.69
C VAL A 592 7.18 -27.78 6.87
N TYR A 593 6.07 -27.72 6.16
CA TYR A 593 5.57 -26.49 5.55
C TYR A 593 4.93 -25.60 6.61
N ILE A 594 5.25 -24.32 6.59
CA ILE A 594 4.58 -23.28 7.37
C ILE A 594 4.11 -22.20 6.38
N GLU A 595 2.82 -21.87 6.41
CA GLU A 595 2.25 -20.83 5.57
C GLU A 595 2.91 -19.48 5.90
N PRO A 596 3.51 -18.77 4.89
CA PRO A 596 4.12 -17.48 5.14
C PRO A 596 3.11 -16.47 5.70
N SER A 597 3.39 -15.96 6.88
CA SER A 597 2.50 -15.09 7.65
C SER A 597 2.99 -13.64 7.66
N PHE A 598 2.04 -12.71 7.58
CA PHE A 598 2.30 -11.26 7.51
C PHE A 598 1.84 -10.50 8.75
N ILE A 599 0.93 -11.07 9.54
CA ILE A 599 0.29 -10.44 10.69
C ILE A 599 0.48 -11.33 11.91
N THR A 600 0.80 -10.73 13.04
CA THR A 600 0.81 -11.42 14.33
C THR A 600 -0.51 -11.23 15.07
N LYS A 601 -1.02 -9.98 15.10
CA LYS A 601 -2.29 -9.66 15.76
C LYS A 601 -2.92 -8.39 15.19
N ILE A 602 -4.24 -8.28 15.33
CA ILE A 602 -5.03 -7.08 15.08
C ILE A 602 -5.63 -6.66 16.42
N CYS A 603 -5.47 -5.39 16.79
CA CYS A 603 -6.06 -4.80 17.99
C CYS A 603 -7.05 -3.69 17.59
N ASP A 604 -8.00 -3.43 18.49
CA ASP A 604 -8.85 -2.25 18.42
C ASP A 604 -8.06 -0.96 18.78
N ASN A 605 -8.73 0.19 18.71
CA ASN A 605 -8.14 1.47 19.07
C ASN A 605 -7.66 1.53 20.55
N ASN A 606 -8.29 0.79 21.43
CA ASN A 606 -7.95 0.74 22.87
C ASN A 606 -6.77 -0.22 23.16
N GLY A 607 -6.35 -0.99 22.17
CA GLY A 607 -5.27 -1.97 22.29
C GLY A 607 -5.73 -3.39 22.65
N ASN A 608 -7.06 -3.64 22.72
CA ASN A 608 -7.58 -4.99 22.94
C ASN A 608 -7.34 -5.85 21.69
N VAL A 609 -6.87 -7.08 21.89
CA VAL A 609 -6.63 -8.01 20.78
C VAL A 609 -7.96 -8.55 20.28
N ILE A 610 -8.29 -8.28 19.02
CA ILE A 610 -9.50 -8.77 18.34
C ILE A 610 -9.22 -9.98 17.45
N HIS A 611 -7.98 -10.15 17.00
CA HIS A 611 -7.56 -11.31 16.22
C HIS A 611 -6.08 -11.60 16.45
N SER A 612 -5.73 -12.88 16.65
CA SER A 612 -4.35 -13.38 16.68
C SER A 612 -4.17 -14.39 15.55
N TYR A 613 -3.09 -14.27 14.81
CA TYR A 613 -2.81 -15.13 13.67
C TYR A 613 -1.91 -16.30 14.07
N VAL A 614 -2.33 -17.51 13.70
CA VAL A 614 -1.54 -18.73 13.85
C VAL A 614 -1.28 -19.30 12.46
N PRO A 615 -0.04 -19.42 12.01
CA PRO A 615 0.29 -19.98 10.70
C PRO A 615 -0.21 -21.43 10.58
N LYS A 616 -0.74 -21.78 9.41
CA LYS A 616 -1.05 -23.16 9.08
C LYS A 616 0.23 -23.93 8.81
N THR A 617 0.30 -25.15 9.33
CA THR A 617 1.43 -26.05 9.15
C THR A 617 0.98 -27.35 8.52
N ASN A 618 1.87 -27.98 7.77
CA ASN A 618 1.66 -29.31 7.17
C ASN A 618 2.99 -30.05 7.08
N GLU A 619 3.01 -31.33 7.44
CA GLU A 619 4.16 -32.20 7.19
C GLU A 619 4.22 -32.51 5.69
N ALA A 620 5.18 -31.92 4.99
CA ALA A 620 5.31 -32.03 3.54
C ALA A 620 6.20 -33.20 3.13
N MET A 621 7.16 -33.57 3.96
CA MET A 621 8.09 -34.69 3.78
C MET A 621 8.73 -35.07 5.11
N ASP A 622 9.34 -36.26 5.19
CA ASP A 622 10.09 -36.67 6.38
C ASP A 622 11.41 -35.85 6.53
N GLN A 623 11.91 -35.81 7.76
CA GLN A 623 13.10 -35.04 8.11
C GLN A 623 14.38 -35.50 7.36
N ILE A 624 14.50 -36.78 7.06
CA ILE A 624 15.67 -37.34 6.35
C ILE A 624 15.66 -36.89 4.89
N THR A 625 14.50 -36.91 4.25
CA THR A 625 14.30 -36.38 2.90
C THR A 625 14.66 -34.90 2.82
N ALA A 626 14.17 -34.10 3.77
CA ALA A 626 14.48 -32.69 3.86
C ALA A 626 16.00 -32.46 4.04
N PHE A 627 16.63 -33.17 4.97
CA PHE A 627 18.06 -33.10 5.23
C PHE A 627 18.90 -33.44 3.99
N LYS A 628 18.60 -34.56 3.30
CA LYS A 628 19.30 -34.96 2.06
C LYS A 628 19.14 -33.89 0.99
N THR A 629 17.97 -33.27 0.86
CA THR A 629 17.73 -32.21 -0.11
C THR A 629 18.50 -30.93 0.24
N VAL A 630 18.61 -30.58 1.54
CA VAL A 630 19.49 -29.50 2.00
C VAL A 630 20.94 -29.76 1.57
N ARG A 631 21.46 -30.98 1.74
CA ARG A 631 22.83 -31.36 1.32
C ARG A 631 23.03 -31.19 -0.18
N LEU A 632 22.08 -31.63 -0.99
CA LEU A 632 22.09 -31.40 -2.44
C LEU A 632 22.17 -29.91 -2.78
N MET A 633 21.36 -29.07 -2.14
CA MET A 633 21.31 -27.63 -2.40
C MET A 633 22.52 -26.87 -1.86
N GLN A 634 23.18 -27.35 -0.80
CA GLN A 634 24.46 -26.83 -0.34
C GLN A 634 25.55 -26.94 -1.41
N GLY A 635 25.59 -28.01 -2.17
CA GLY A 635 26.50 -28.21 -3.29
C GLY A 635 26.41 -27.11 -4.37
N VAL A 636 25.18 -26.62 -4.61
CA VAL A 636 24.95 -25.50 -5.56
C VAL A 636 25.73 -24.25 -5.15
N VAL A 637 25.73 -23.94 -3.84
CA VAL A 637 26.40 -22.75 -3.28
C VAL A 637 27.90 -22.95 -3.08
N GLN A 638 28.35 -24.17 -2.79
CA GLN A 638 29.76 -24.46 -2.54
C GLN A 638 30.58 -24.52 -3.82
N HIS A 639 30.14 -25.22 -4.82
CA HIS A 639 30.89 -25.46 -6.05
C HIS A 639 30.06 -25.46 -7.33
N GLY A 640 28.76 -25.19 -7.24
CA GLY A 640 27.82 -25.16 -8.36
C GLY A 640 27.56 -23.77 -8.92
N THR A 641 26.37 -23.63 -9.53
CA THR A 641 25.91 -22.40 -10.19
C THR A 641 25.78 -21.20 -9.23
N GLY A 642 25.73 -21.43 -7.91
CA GLY A 642 25.69 -20.42 -6.84
C GLY A 642 27.06 -20.11 -6.20
N ALA A 643 28.15 -20.68 -6.64
CA ALA A 643 29.49 -20.59 -6.02
C ALA A 643 30.03 -19.15 -5.87
N ARG A 644 29.51 -18.19 -6.65
CA ARG A 644 29.83 -16.77 -6.52
C ARG A 644 29.43 -16.20 -5.13
N LEU A 645 28.48 -16.79 -4.43
CA LEU A 645 28.14 -16.42 -3.05
C LEU A 645 29.34 -16.59 -2.13
N ARG A 646 30.15 -17.66 -2.32
CA ARG A 646 31.41 -17.91 -1.59
C ARG A 646 32.57 -17.09 -2.16
N GLY A 647 32.77 -17.16 -3.47
CA GLY A 647 33.92 -16.56 -4.12
C GLY A 647 33.89 -15.04 -4.19
N GLN A 648 32.83 -14.46 -4.73
CA GLN A 648 32.69 -13.01 -4.95
C GLN A 648 32.12 -12.28 -3.74
N TYR A 649 31.04 -12.80 -3.13
CA TYR A 649 30.34 -12.13 -2.04
C TYR A 649 30.91 -12.49 -0.67
N LYS A 650 31.86 -13.43 -0.56
CA LYS A 650 32.55 -13.81 0.69
C LYS A 650 31.61 -14.24 1.82
N ILE A 651 30.45 -14.79 1.48
CA ILE A 651 29.52 -15.28 2.49
C ILE A 651 29.98 -16.65 2.98
N ASN A 652 30.40 -16.77 4.25
CA ASN A 652 31.02 -17.99 4.79
C ASN A 652 30.11 -18.80 5.73
N PHE A 653 28.98 -18.25 6.16
CA PHE A 653 28.04 -18.98 7.02
C PHE A 653 27.26 -20.06 6.21
N PRO A 654 26.71 -21.10 6.88
CA PRO A 654 25.95 -22.16 6.25
C PRO A 654 24.76 -21.64 5.45
N MET A 655 24.68 -22.05 4.20
CA MET A 655 23.55 -21.74 3.32
C MET A 655 23.42 -22.77 2.18
N ALA A 656 22.20 -22.83 1.66
CA ALA A 656 21.86 -23.62 0.50
C ALA A 656 20.99 -22.80 -0.45
N GLY A 657 20.91 -23.17 -1.72
CA GLY A 657 20.10 -22.41 -2.66
C GLY A 657 20.08 -23.00 -4.06
N LYS A 658 19.31 -22.37 -4.93
CA LYS A 658 19.19 -22.77 -6.33
C LYS A 658 19.00 -21.56 -7.23
N THR A 659 19.77 -21.49 -8.31
CA THR A 659 19.60 -20.54 -9.41
C THR A 659 18.50 -21.03 -10.36
N GLY A 660 17.73 -20.10 -10.91
CA GLY A 660 16.78 -20.34 -11.97
C GLY A 660 17.01 -19.38 -13.14
N THR A 661 16.83 -19.88 -14.34
CA THR A 661 16.88 -19.10 -15.57
C THR A 661 15.92 -19.77 -16.55
N THR A 662 15.07 -19.01 -17.20
CA THR A 662 14.22 -19.51 -18.29
C THR A 662 14.99 -19.53 -19.61
N ASP A 663 14.51 -20.27 -20.59
CA ASP A 663 15.24 -20.52 -21.86
C ASP A 663 15.65 -19.24 -22.57
N ASN A 664 14.82 -18.20 -22.53
CA ASN A 664 15.14 -16.92 -23.18
C ASN A 664 15.71 -15.87 -22.20
N GLN A 665 16.15 -16.27 -21.00
CA GLN A 665 16.63 -15.35 -19.96
C GLN A 665 15.63 -14.25 -19.58
N SER A 666 14.31 -14.47 -19.80
CA SER A 666 13.25 -13.53 -19.45
C SER A 666 12.99 -13.46 -17.94
N ASP A 667 13.32 -14.55 -17.24
CA ASP A 667 13.13 -14.68 -15.80
C ASP A 667 14.42 -15.18 -15.15
N GLY A 668 14.99 -14.37 -14.29
CA GLY A 668 16.12 -14.72 -13.44
C GLY A 668 15.66 -14.95 -12.01
N TRP A 669 15.96 -16.11 -11.45
CA TRP A 669 15.58 -16.50 -10.12
C TRP A 669 16.78 -16.90 -9.25
N PHE A 670 16.67 -16.61 -7.98
CA PHE A 670 17.44 -17.26 -6.93
C PHE A 670 16.56 -17.52 -5.73
N VAL A 671 16.50 -18.76 -5.27
CA VAL A 671 15.87 -19.14 -4.01
C VAL A 671 16.91 -19.83 -3.13
N GLY A 672 16.98 -19.45 -1.88
CA GLY A 672 17.97 -20.00 -0.98
C GLY A 672 17.63 -19.74 0.47
N TYR A 673 18.36 -20.37 1.37
CA TYR A 673 18.14 -20.30 2.79
C TYR A 673 19.41 -20.53 3.58
N THR A 674 19.40 -20.02 4.79
CA THR A 674 20.29 -20.38 5.91
C THR A 674 19.48 -21.24 6.87
N PRO A 675 20.04 -21.77 7.96
CA PRO A 675 19.24 -22.42 9.00
C PRO A 675 18.15 -21.56 9.65
N LEU A 676 18.26 -20.22 9.54
CA LEU A 676 17.36 -19.27 10.21
C LEU A 676 16.45 -18.48 9.28
N LEU A 677 16.87 -18.29 8.02
CA LEU A 677 16.19 -17.36 7.11
C LEU A 677 16.10 -17.95 5.71
N SER A 678 14.88 -18.06 5.15
CA SER A 678 14.62 -18.39 3.76
C SER A 678 14.35 -17.12 2.96
N CYS A 679 14.88 -17.03 1.75
CA CYS A 679 14.74 -15.87 0.87
C CYS A 679 14.67 -16.27 -0.59
N GLY A 680 13.80 -15.60 -1.35
CA GLY A 680 13.69 -15.72 -2.78
C GLY A 680 13.77 -14.35 -3.45
N VAL A 681 14.34 -14.35 -4.65
CA VAL A 681 14.47 -13.17 -5.52
C VAL A 681 14.11 -13.55 -6.95
N TRP A 682 13.30 -12.73 -7.60
CA TRP A 682 13.01 -12.76 -9.03
C TRP A 682 13.40 -11.43 -9.66
N VAL A 683 13.95 -11.48 -10.89
CA VAL A 683 14.27 -10.30 -11.72
C VAL A 683 13.89 -10.58 -13.17
N GLY A 684 13.21 -9.62 -13.81
CA GLY A 684 12.83 -9.67 -15.21
C GLY A 684 12.17 -8.37 -15.66
N CYS A 685 11.82 -8.26 -16.94
CA CYS A 685 10.97 -7.16 -17.41
C CYS A 685 9.47 -7.50 -17.26
N GLU A 686 8.60 -6.50 -17.37
CA GLU A 686 7.15 -6.70 -17.40
C GLU A 686 6.77 -7.67 -18.53
N ASP A 687 7.26 -7.43 -19.74
CA ASP A 687 7.06 -8.32 -20.89
C ASP A 687 8.21 -9.29 -21.02
N ARG A 688 7.89 -10.58 -21.19
CA ARG A 688 8.90 -11.65 -21.33
C ARG A 688 9.77 -11.52 -22.56
N ALA A 689 9.31 -10.85 -23.60
CA ALA A 689 10.08 -10.58 -24.80
C ALA A 689 11.17 -9.51 -24.61
N ALA A 690 11.11 -8.74 -23.52
CA ALA A 690 12.13 -7.77 -23.13
C ALA A 690 13.08 -8.43 -22.12
N HIS A 691 14.27 -8.84 -22.56
CA HIS A 691 15.21 -9.60 -21.73
C HIS A 691 16.66 -9.48 -22.23
N PHE A 692 17.62 -9.89 -21.43
CA PHE A 692 19.00 -10.09 -21.87
C PHE A 692 19.07 -11.18 -22.95
N ARG A 693 19.92 -11.00 -23.95
CA ARG A 693 20.05 -11.91 -25.11
C ARG A 693 21.12 -12.99 -24.92
N THR A 694 21.82 -12.95 -23.80
CA THR A 694 22.88 -13.91 -23.50
C THR A 694 22.74 -14.45 -22.10
N THR A 695 22.99 -15.73 -21.92
CA THR A 695 23.01 -16.40 -20.61
C THR A 695 24.03 -15.76 -19.68
N ALA A 696 25.18 -15.32 -20.19
CA ALA A 696 26.22 -14.67 -19.41
C ALA A 696 25.72 -13.40 -18.66
N LEU A 697 24.77 -12.67 -19.22
CA LEU A 697 24.19 -11.47 -18.62
C LEU A 697 22.83 -11.73 -17.92
N GLY A 698 21.97 -12.56 -18.52
CA GLY A 698 20.57 -12.73 -18.08
C GLY A 698 20.33 -13.91 -17.14
N GLN A 699 21.33 -14.75 -16.84
CA GLN A 699 21.13 -15.86 -15.91
C GLN A 699 20.84 -15.39 -14.46
N GLY A 700 20.06 -16.17 -13.71
CA GLY A 700 19.69 -15.86 -12.33
C GLY A 700 20.87 -15.63 -11.39
N ALA A 701 22.03 -16.27 -11.67
CA ALA A 701 23.29 -16.03 -10.96
C ALA A 701 23.87 -14.61 -11.17
N ARG A 702 23.37 -13.85 -12.16
CA ARG A 702 23.77 -12.47 -12.46
C ARG A 702 22.68 -11.45 -12.12
N THR A 703 21.42 -11.85 -12.24
CA THR A 703 20.28 -10.96 -12.10
C THR A 703 19.70 -11.00 -10.66
N ALA A 704 19.31 -12.17 -10.16
CA ALA A 704 18.60 -12.31 -8.89
C ALA A 704 19.54 -12.64 -7.70
N MET A 705 20.52 -13.53 -7.88
CA MET A 705 21.42 -13.96 -6.81
C MET A 705 22.18 -12.81 -6.14
N PRO A 706 22.65 -11.75 -6.83
CA PRO A 706 23.33 -10.63 -6.18
C PRO A 706 22.46 -9.87 -5.19
N VAL A 707 21.16 -9.71 -5.47
CA VAL A 707 20.20 -9.10 -4.52
C VAL A 707 20.11 -9.93 -3.24
N PHE A 708 19.96 -11.25 -3.38
CA PHE A 708 19.99 -12.19 -2.26
C PHE A 708 21.30 -12.04 -1.45
N ALA A 709 22.44 -12.01 -2.12
CA ALA A 709 23.75 -11.91 -1.49
C ALA A 709 23.91 -10.63 -0.67
N LEU A 710 23.58 -9.48 -1.26
CA LEU A 710 23.65 -8.16 -0.60
C LEU A 710 22.71 -8.10 0.61
N PHE A 711 21.49 -8.61 0.47
CA PHE A 711 20.55 -8.68 1.59
C PHE A 711 21.08 -9.54 2.74
N MET A 712 21.55 -10.77 2.44
CA MET A 712 22.11 -11.65 3.47
C MET A 712 23.34 -11.04 4.15
N GLN A 713 24.26 -10.42 3.39
CA GLN A 713 25.40 -9.72 3.96
C GLN A 713 24.95 -8.61 4.93
N LYS A 714 24.02 -7.76 4.51
CA LYS A 714 23.50 -6.66 5.35
C LYS A 714 22.85 -7.21 6.63
N CYS A 715 21.97 -8.21 6.54
CA CYS A 715 21.30 -8.79 7.71
C CYS A 715 22.27 -9.50 8.67
N TYR A 716 23.24 -10.23 8.16
CA TYR A 716 24.20 -10.98 8.97
C TYR A 716 25.36 -10.12 9.49
N SER A 717 25.51 -8.89 9.00
CA SER A 717 26.48 -7.91 9.51
C SER A 717 25.86 -6.88 10.45
N ASP A 718 24.54 -6.77 10.51
CA ASP A 718 23.84 -5.78 11.34
C ASP A 718 23.86 -6.21 12.82
N PRO A 719 24.52 -5.48 13.72
CA PRO A 719 24.65 -5.84 15.14
C PRO A 719 23.31 -5.82 15.90
N GLU A 720 22.32 -5.11 15.39
CA GLU A 720 20.99 -5.01 15.97
C GLU A 720 20.11 -6.21 15.63
N LEU A 721 20.46 -6.96 14.58
CA LEU A 721 19.74 -8.18 14.21
C LEU A 721 20.34 -9.42 14.91
N PRO A 722 19.52 -10.43 15.23
CA PRO A 722 20.00 -11.63 15.93
C PRO A 722 21.01 -12.44 15.11
N TYR A 723 20.99 -12.32 13.80
CA TYR A 723 21.83 -13.11 12.86
C TYR A 723 23.32 -12.82 13.00
N SER A 724 23.74 -11.58 13.25
CA SER A 724 25.15 -11.19 13.44
C SER A 724 25.77 -11.85 14.67
N LYS A 725 25.01 -11.97 15.75
CA LYS A 725 25.46 -12.60 17.01
C LYS A 725 25.74 -14.09 16.82
N VAL A 726 24.92 -14.75 16.00
CA VAL A 726 25.05 -16.19 15.68
C VAL A 726 26.32 -16.43 14.85
N VAL A 727 26.62 -15.56 13.88
CA VAL A 727 27.85 -15.65 13.07
C VAL A 727 29.09 -15.35 13.88
N ALA A 728 29.03 -14.36 14.77
CA ALA A 728 30.18 -13.93 15.59
C ALA A 728 30.58 -14.98 16.65
N ASN A 729 29.64 -15.80 17.12
CA ASN A 729 29.92 -16.80 18.15
C ASN A 729 29.07 -18.08 17.96
N PRO A 730 29.39 -18.90 16.93
CA PRO A 730 28.61 -20.10 16.60
C PRO A 730 28.61 -21.15 17.74
N ALA A 731 29.64 -21.19 18.58
CA ALA A 731 29.68 -22.10 19.72
C ALA A 731 28.64 -21.76 20.81
N LYS A 732 28.31 -20.48 20.96
CA LYS A 732 27.30 -20.01 21.92
C LYS A 732 25.89 -20.06 21.33
N TYR A 733 25.77 -20.06 20.00
CA TYR A 733 24.51 -20.06 19.27
C TYR A 733 24.50 -21.22 18.26
N PRO A 734 24.20 -22.45 18.70
CA PRO A 734 24.30 -23.65 17.86
C PRO A 734 23.30 -23.72 16.69
N GLY A 735 22.35 -22.79 16.60
CA GLY A 735 21.34 -22.76 15.53
C GLY A 735 21.83 -22.37 14.13
N LEU A 736 23.13 -22.17 13.91
CA LEU A 736 23.67 -21.82 12.60
C LEU A 736 23.95 -23.04 11.69
N GLU A 737 23.92 -24.25 12.22
CA GLU A 737 24.07 -25.47 11.42
C GLU A 737 22.71 -26.01 10.98
N PHE A 738 22.65 -26.59 9.80
CA PHE A 738 21.47 -27.34 9.38
C PHE A 738 21.33 -28.59 10.24
N THR A 739 20.15 -28.79 10.80
CA THR A 739 19.86 -29.92 11.68
C THR A 739 20.06 -31.24 10.97
N ILE A 740 20.84 -32.14 11.55
CA ILE A 740 20.90 -33.55 11.17
C ILE A 740 19.83 -34.28 11.98
N PRO A 741 18.86 -34.95 11.33
CA PRO A 741 17.81 -35.65 12.07
C PRO A 741 18.40 -36.77 12.96
N GLU A 742 17.89 -36.88 14.18
CA GLU A 742 18.33 -37.93 15.14
C GLU A 742 18.16 -39.35 14.58
N ALA A 743 17.14 -39.54 13.74
CA ALA A 743 16.88 -40.84 13.09
C ALA A 743 17.85 -41.17 11.94
N TYR A 744 18.70 -40.19 11.53
CA TYR A 744 19.65 -40.39 10.46
C TYR A 744 20.94 -41.04 10.98
N THR A 745 21.23 -42.25 10.52
CA THR A 745 22.38 -43.08 10.97
C THR A 745 23.56 -43.02 9.98
N GLY A 746 23.46 -42.25 8.90
CA GLY A 746 24.50 -42.08 7.87
C GLY A 746 25.54 -41.00 8.20
N ASP A 747 26.47 -40.80 7.27
CA ASP A 747 27.43 -39.71 7.41
C ASP A 747 26.79 -38.33 7.14
N PRO A 748 27.42 -37.22 7.58
CA PRO A 748 26.86 -35.88 7.41
C PRO A 748 26.68 -35.44 5.94
N SER A 749 27.24 -36.13 4.97
CA SER A 749 27.05 -35.86 3.54
C SER A 749 25.69 -36.33 3.01
N GLY A 750 25.01 -37.17 3.77
CA GLY A 750 23.76 -37.83 3.34
C GLY A 750 23.96 -39.06 2.45
N CYS A 751 25.21 -39.54 2.29
CA CYS A 751 25.59 -40.56 1.31
C CYS A 751 25.54 -41.99 1.84
N ASN A 752 26.01 -42.24 3.06
CA ASN A 752 26.15 -43.57 3.62
C ASN A 752 25.12 -43.82 4.72
N GLU A 753 23.95 -44.29 4.35
CA GLU A 753 22.97 -44.85 5.30
C GLU A 753 23.24 -46.33 5.52
N GLN A 754 23.31 -46.78 6.76
CA GLN A 754 23.10 -48.21 7.06
C GLN A 754 21.66 -48.56 6.65
N LYS A 755 21.48 -49.49 5.71
CA LYS A 755 20.16 -49.96 5.30
C LYS A 755 19.42 -50.45 6.56
N ARG A 756 18.47 -49.69 7.07
CA ARG A 756 17.47 -50.27 7.98
C ARG A 756 16.67 -51.27 7.19
N GLU A 757 16.68 -52.55 7.61
CA GLU A 757 15.75 -53.53 7.08
C GLU A 757 14.33 -52.96 7.28
N ARG A 758 13.67 -52.55 6.23
CA ARG A 758 12.25 -52.23 6.25
C ARG A 758 11.51 -53.52 6.57
N LYS A 759 10.93 -53.65 7.79
CA LYS A 759 9.86 -54.62 8.02
C LYS A 759 8.81 -54.31 6.94
N LYS A 760 8.64 -55.27 6.01
CA LYS A 760 7.52 -55.20 5.04
C LYS A 760 6.26 -55.05 5.88
N PRO A 761 5.35 -54.13 5.58
CA PRO A 761 4.06 -54.16 6.23
C PRO A 761 3.40 -55.50 5.90
N ASN A 762 3.09 -56.28 6.92
CA ASN A 762 2.19 -57.43 6.76
C ASN A 762 0.84 -56.85 6.35
N PHE A 763 0.49 -57.06 5.10
CA PHE A 763 -0.89 -57.00 4.64
C PHE A 763 -1.43 -58.42 4.77
N ASP A 764 -2.01 -58.79 5.92
CA ASP A 764 -3.01 -59.85 6.07
C ASP A 764 -4.39 -59.27 5.81
#